data_4748df1a5255cfca44d658dfec764e3a
#
_entry.id   4748df1a5255cfca44d658dfec764e3a
#
_cell.length_a   1.000
_cell.length_b   1.000
_cell.length_c   1.000
_cell.angle_alpha   90.00
_cell.angle_beta   90.00
_cell.angle_gamma   90.00
#
_symmetry.space_group_name_H-M   'P 1'
#
loop_
_entity.id
_entity.type
_entity.pdbx_description
1 polymer ?
#
loop_
_entity_poly.entity_id
_entity_poly.type
_entity_poly.pdbx_seq_one_letter_code
_entity_poly.pdbx_strand_id
1 'polypeptide(L)'
;MEYKKTLNMPKSGFPMRAGLPKREPEMLRYWQELDLYNELLKKNEGKPLFSLHDGPPFSNGALHMGHALNKALKDFINRSYAMRGYYTPYIPGWDNHGMPIESAIIKQNKLNHKAMSVADFRTACHQFADHYIDVQREGFKRMGVVADWEHPYKTMDPGFEAREVRVFGQMYKNGHIYKGLKPVYWCPHDETALAEAEIEYQDDPCTTVYVKFPMNDDLGKLSHLDKSKLSFVIWTTTIWTLPGNLAIALHPDESYAVVKAPNGELYIMAEALTEKVMGIGGFDSYEIVETHPGSFYENMLASHPFLPKTSRLVLADYVTMDSGTGCVHTAPGFGADDYQTCLRYGMDMVVPVDDQGRHTDYAGKYAGMKTEESNPVILQDMKEAGSLFASQEIVHSYPHCWRCKKPIIFRATPQWFCSVESFKDDAIAACEDVRWVPSWGKDRLRSMVLERTDWCISRQRRWGLPIPVFYCKDCGKPICTDETIDAIANIFEKKGSNAWFEMEAEDMLPEGFTCPHCGKSAGFEKETDTLDGWFDSGSTHYAAMERDQGFWPATMYIEGLDQYRGWFQSSLLVAVGALGRGAPFKECLTHGWTVDGQGRAMHKSLGNGMDPAEIFNKYGADLLRLWAGSSDYHVDVRCSDDIFKQLSQNYLKFRNTAKFCLDNLTGFDPEQLVAAADMQELDRWAVTRLNSLIRRVFDSYDAYEFHAVSHAINDFCEVDLSSFYFDIIKDRLYCDGEHSASRRSAQTALFLILDAMTRMFAPILAFTCEEIWLAMPHRQADDGRSVLFNCMVQPYEDYALPEDAMDRWARIAAVRSAVNGALEQARADKTIGKSLEAEVDVTVPAEDAFLADMDADTLADLLIVSQVRVTVGDALSVTVAPAQGVKCARCWKVLTSVGTVAGHDTLCPRCAAVVKALPVVE
;
A
#
# COMPACT_ATOMS: atom_id res chain seq x y z
N MET A 1 -8.52 53.75 -35.68
CA MET A 1 -9.19 52.54 -35.11
C MET A 1 -8.24 51.82 -34.19
N GLU A 2 -8.65 51.47 -32.98
CA GLU A 2 -7.81 50.71 -32.05
C GLU A 2 -7.89 49.20 -32.41
N TYR A 3 -7.01 48.74 -33.30
CA TYR A 3 -7.07 47.39 -33.87
C TYR A 3 -7.00 46.26 -32.85
N LYS A 4 -6.52 46.55 -31.63
CA LYS A 4 -6.53 45.58 -30.54
C LYS A 4 -7.96 45.06 -30.21
N LYS A 5 -8.98 45.92 -30.41
CA LYS A 5 -10.40 45.56 -30.18
C LYS A 5 -11.00 44.67 -31.29
N THR A 6 -10.28 44.49 -32.39
CA THR A 6 -10.70 43.66 -33.54
C THR A 6 -10.09 42.26 -33.48
N LEU A 7 -9.27 41.97 -32.51
CA LEU A 7 -8.68 40.66 -32.31
C LEU A 7 -9.65 39.72 -31.56
N ASN A 8 -9.64 38.44 -31.89
CA ASN A 8 -10.37 37.38 -31.15
C ASN A 8 -9.61 37.08 -29.86
N MET A 9 -9.69 38.00 -28.90
CA MET A 9 -8.96 37.82 -27.64
C MET A 9 -9.58 36.71 -26.82
N PRO A 10 -8.74 35.83 -26.18
CA PRO A 10 -9.21 34.74 -25.34
C PRO A 10 -10.14 35.22 -24.24
N LYS A 11 -11.28 34.53 -24.05
CA LYS A 11 -12.27 34.86 -23.03
C LYS A 11 -12.90 33.58 -22.50
N SER A 12 -12.56 33.14 -21.31
CA SER A 12 -13.32 32.14 -20.61
C SER A 12 -13.59 32.59 -19.18
N GLY A 13 -14.61 32.00 -18.57
CA GLY A 13 -14.88 32.14 -17.15
C GLY A 13 -13.91 31.32 -16.28
N PHE A 14 -13.05 30.50 -16.89
CA PHE A 14 -12.12 29.63 -16.16
C PHE A 14 -11.02 30.44 -15.48
N PRO A 15 -10.85 30.34 -14.16
CA PRO A 15 -9.99 31.24 -13.42
C PRO A 15 -8.50 30.98 -13.63
N MET A 16 -7.70 32.03 -13.63
CA MET A 16 -6.25 31.94 -13.75
C MET A 16 -5.62 31.17 -12.59
N ARG A 17 -6.06 31.43 -11.35
CA ARG A 17 -5.55 30.78 -10.15
C ARG A 17 -6.37 29.55 -9.83
N ALA A 18 -5.70 28.43 -9.56
CA ALA A 18 -6.36 27.17 -9.18
C ALA A 18 -7.18 27.32 -7.90
N GLY A 19 -6.57 27.83 -6.82
CA GLY A 19 -7.24 28.02 -5.54
C GLY A 19 -7.83 26.73 -4.96
N LEU A 20 -7.20 25.56 -5.21
CA LEU A 20 -7.69 24.24 -4.88
C LEU A 20 -8.23 24.12 -3.45
N PRO A 21 -7.52 24.55 -2.38
CA PRO A 21 -8.03 24.41 -1.02
C PRO A 21 -9.40 25.05 -0.77
N LYS A 22 -9.77 26.06 -1.57
CA LYS A 22 -11.07 26.77 -1.44
C LYS A 22 -12.14 26.21 -2.38
N ARG A 23 -11.76 25.76 -3.56
CA ARG A 23 -12.68 25.33 -4.62
C ARG A 23 -13.08 23.88 -4.52
N GLU A 24 -12.17 23.02 -4.07
CA GLU A 24 -12.45 21.60 -3.90
C GLU A 24 -13.63 21.34 -2.94
N PRO A 25 -13.77 22.03 -1.79
CA PRO A 25 -14.97 21.88 -0.97
C PRO A 25 -16.29 22.29 -1.65
N GLU A 26 -16.24 23.21 -2.60
CA GLU A 26 -17.41 23.58 -3.42
C GLU A 26 -17.75 22.47 -4.41
N MET A 27 -16.74 21.86 -5.00
CA MET A 27 -16.90 20.72 -5.90
C MET A 27 -17.44 19.49 -5.15
N LEU A 28 -16.97 19.23 -3.93
CA LEU A 28 -17.52 18.14 -3.09
C LEU A 28 -19.00 18.32 -2.80
N ARG A 29 -19.44 19.54 -2.53
CA ARG A 29 -20.88 19.82 -2.36
C ARG A 29 -21.65 19.58 -3.65
N TYR A 30 -21.10 20.01 -4.78
CA TYR A 30 -21.70 19.74 -6.09
C TYR A 30 -21.84 18.24 -6.35
N TRP A 31 -20.81 17.44 -6.08
CA TRP A 31 -20.87 15.98 -6.23
C TRP A 31 -21.87 15.32 -5.28
N GLN A 32 -22.01 15.86 -4.08
CA GLN A 32 -22.99 15.38 -3.11
C GLN A 32 -24.43 15.72 -3.57
N GLU A 33 -24.67 16.93 -4.03
CA GLU A 33 -25.97 17.36 -4.59
C GLU A 33 -26.35 16.55 -5.85
N LEU A 34 -25.35 16.18 -6.65
CA LEU A 34 -25.51 15.35 -7.84
C LEU A 34 -25.76 13.89 -7.52
N ASP A 35 -25.48 13.44 -6.30
CA ASP A 35 -25.42 12.03 -5.92
C ASP A 35 -24.47 11.22 -6.82
N LEU A 36 -23.27 11.75 -6.99
CA LEU A 36 -22.29 11.31 -8.00
C LEU A 36 -22.08 9.80 -8.02
N TYR A 37 -21.95 9.16 -6.85
CA TYR A 37 -21.70 7.73 -6.74
C TYR A 37 -22.88 6.90 -7.30
N ASN A 38 -24.09 7.17 -6.81
CA ASN A 38 -25.27 6.40 -7.21
C ASN A 38 -25.64 6.67 -8.68
N GLU A 39 -25.52 7.90 -9.18
CA GLU A 39 -25.74 8.22 -10.59
C GLU A 39 -24.70 7.53 -11.49
N LEU A 40 -23.44 7.42 -11.06
CA LEU A 40 -22.38 6.69 -11.78
C LEU A 40 -22.73 5.18 -11.86
N LEU A 41 -23.13 4.57 -10.76
CA LEU A 41 -23.53 3.18 -10.73
C LEU A 41 -24.74 2.91 -11.60
N LYS A 42 -25.77 3.75 -11.51
CA LYS A 42 -26.97 3.68 -12.33
C LYS A 42 -26.65 3.77 -13.83
N LYS A 43 -25.73 4.67 -14.20
CA LYS A 43 -25.30 4.83 -15.59
C LYS A 43 -24.60 3.58 -16.12
N ASN A 44 -23.84 2.91 -15.29
CA ASN A 44 -23.08 1.73 -15.64
C ASN A 44 -23.80 0.41 -15.27
N GLU A 45 -25.06 0.47 -14.85
CA GLU A 45 -25.86 -0.71 -14.56
C GLU A 45 -25.93 -1.65 -15.77
N GLY A 46 -25.74 -2.94 -15.53
CA GLY A 46 -25.72 -3.97 -16.60
C GLY A 46 -24.42 -4.03 -17.41
N LYS A 47 -23.43 -3.19 -17.11
CA LYS A 47 -22.08 -3.28 -17.69
C LYS A 47 -21.25 -4.37 -16.99
N PRO A 48 -20.12 -4.80 -17.57
CA PRO A 48 -19.21 -5.75 -16.91
C PRO A 48 -18.82 -5.26 -15.51
N LEU A 49 -18.86 -6.17 -14.53
CA LEU A 49 -18.50 -5.87 -13.15
C LEU A 49 -16.98 -5.74 -12.99
N PHE A 50 -16.55 -4.66 -12.36
CA PHE A 50 -15.23 -4.55 -11.75
C PHE A 50 -15.43 -4.26 -10.26
N SER A 51 -15.15 -5.24 -9.41
CA SER A 51 -15.32 -5.15 -7.97
C SER A 51 -13.96 -5.01 -7.28
N LEU A 52 -13.73 -3.89 -6.65
CA LEU A 52 -12.61 -3.66 -5.75
C LEU A 52 -13.12 -3.82 -4.31
N HIS A 53 -12.65 -4.86 -3.60
CA HIS A 53 -12.98 -5.02 -2.20
C HIS A 53 -11.98 -4.22 -1.34
N ASP A 54 -12.50 -3.43 -0.42
CA ASP A 54 -11.69 -2.55 0.41
C ASP A 54 -11.07 -3.32 1.58
N GLY A 55 -9.75 -3.33 1.70
CA GLY A 55 -9.07 -3.73 2.91
C GLY A 55 -9.38 -2.72 4.02
N PRO A 56 -9.96 -3.18 5.15
CA PRO A 56 -10.49 -2.26 6.14
C PRO A 56 -9.37 -1.67 7.00
N PRO A 57 -9.18 -0.33 7.02
CA PRO A 57 -8.27 0.30 7.96
C PRO A 57 -8.79 0.21 9.40
N PHE A 58 -7.86 0.24 10.37
CA PHE A 58 -8.24 0.33 11.77
C PHE A 58 -8.86 1.69 12.11
N SER A 59 -9.97 1.68 12.86
CA SER A 59 -10.65 2.89 13.34
C SER A 59 -10.05 3.41 14.66
N ASN A 60 -8.75 3.70 14.68
CA ASN A 60 -8.00 4.02 15.91
C ASN A 60 -7.25 5.36 15.87
N GLY A 61 -7.46 6.18 14.84
CA GLY A 61 -6.80 7.47 14.67
C GLY A 61 -7.16 8.19 13.38
N ALA A 62 -6.66 9.40 13.22
CA ALA A 62 -6.79 10.18 11.99
C ALA A 62 -5.97 9.56 10.84
N LEU A 63 -6.25 10.01 9.61
CA LEU A 63 -5.53 9.57 8.41
C LEU A 63 -4.03 9.87 8.49
N HIS A 64 -3.24 9.03 7.86
CA HIS A 64 -1.83 9.25 7.57
C HIS A 64 -1.57 9.10 6.06
N MET A 65 -0.36 9.44 5.61
CA MET A 65 -0.02 9.42 4.18
C MET A 65 -0.16 8.04 3.53
N GLY A 66 0.03 6.96 4.28
CA GLY A 66 -0.23 5.61 3.77
C GLY A 66 -1.70 5.38 3.42
N HIS A 67 -2.63 5.81 4.27
CA HIS A 67 -4.06 5.79 3.96
C HIS A 67 -4.38 6.65 2.72
N ALA A 68 -3.74 7.81 2.60
CA ALA A 68 -3.96 8.71 1.47
C ALA A 68 -3.47 8.08 0.15
N LEU A 69 -2.29 7.46 0.15
CA LEU A 69 -1.76 6.74 -1.02
C LEU A 69 -2.71 5.61 -1.42
N ASN A 70 -3.04 4.72 -0.48
CA ASN A 70 -3.90 3.56 -0.71
C ASN A 70 -5.26 3.95 -1.30
N LYS A 71 -5.98 4.89 -0.67
CA LYS A 71 -7.30 5.31 -1.14
C LYS A 71 -7.25 6.09 -2.44
N ALA A 72 -6.17 6.87 -2.71
CA ALA A 72 -5.98 7.52 -4.00
C ALA A 72 -5.83 6.48 -5.13
N LEU A 73 -5.00 5.45 -4.93
CA LEU A 73 -4.80 4.38 -5.91
C LEU A 73 -6.10 3.60 -6.19
N LYS A 74 -6.85 3.27 -5.15
CA LYS A 74 -8.17 2.62 -5.26
C LYS A 74 -9.15 3.47 -6.09
N ASP A 75 -9.20 4.77 -5.83
CA ASP A 75 -10.07 5.69 -6.55
C ASP A 75 -9.63 5.87 -8.02
N PHE A 76 -8.31 5.93 -8.32
CA PHE A 76 -7.82 5.96 -9.70
C PHE A 76 -8.28 4.75 -10.49
N ILE A 77 -8.19 3.57 -9.89
CA ILE A 77 -8.62 2.31 -10.51
C ILE A 77 -10.12 2.34 -10.75
N ASN A 78 -10.92 2.60 -9.73
CA ASN A 78 -12.38 2.60 -9.85
C ASN A 78 -12.87 3.62 -10.88
N ARG A 79 -12.36 4.86 -10.85
CA ARG A 79 -12.70 5.90 -11.84
C ARG A 79 -12.29 5.49 -13.25
N SER A 80 -11.08 4.94 -13.42
CA SER A 80 -10.60 4.54 -14.75
C SER A 80 -11.44 3.41 -15.34
N TYR A 81 -11.85 2.42 -14.52
CA TYR A 81 -12.74 1.36 -14.98
C TYR A 81 -14.16 1.87 -15.25
N ALA A 82 -14.71 2.72 -14.38
CA ALA A 82 -16.02 3.34 -14.60
C ALA A 82 -16.08 4.10 -15.93
N MET A 83 -15.04 4.91 -16.22
CA MET A 83 -14.92 5.66 -17.46
C MET A 83 -14.52 4.81 -18.68
N ARG A 84 -14.26 3.52 -18.49
CA ARG A 84 -14.12 2.52 -19.56
C ARG A 84 -15.36 1.63 -19.72
N GLY A 85 -16.45 1.98 -19.03
CA GLY A 85 -17.73 1.33 -19.18
C GLY A 85 -17.91 0.09 -18.33
N TYR A 86 -17.29 0.03 -17.14
CA TYR A 86 -17.51 -1.02 -16.15
C TYR A 86 -18.46 -0.54 -15.04
N TYR A 87 -19.22 -1.47 -14.49
CA TYR A 87 -19.94 -1.27 -13.25
C TYR A 87 -18.96 -1.45 -12.08
N THR A 88 -18.74 -0.38 -11.30
CA THR A 88 -17.68 -0.31 -10.29
C THR A 88 -18.22 0.00 -8.89
N PRO A 89 -18.96 -0.92 -8.26
CA PRO A 89 -19.41 -0.73 -6.90
C PRO A 89 -18.20 -0.71 -5.96
N TYR A 90 -18.15 0.30 -5.07
CA TYR A 90 -17.08 0.41 -4.09
C TYR A 90 -17.65 0.76 -2.72
N ILE A 91 -17.65 -0.21 -1.82
CA ILE A 91 -18.11 -0.07 -0.45
C ILE A 91 -16.89 -0.04 0.47
N PRO A 92 -16.60 1.09 1.12
CA PRO A 92 -15.47 1.19 2.05
C PRO A 92 -15.74 0.39 3.32
N GLY A 93 -14.69 -0.08 3.97
CA GLY A 93 -14.78 -0.85 5.20
C GLY A 93 -13.89 -0.35 6.30
N TRP A 94 -14.18 -0.77 7.54
CA TRP A 94 -13.34 -0.54 8.71
C TRP A 94 -13.20 -1.79 9.57
N ASP A 95 -11.96 -2.04 10.03
CA ASP A 95 -11.65 -3.02 11.05
C ASP A 95 -11.71 -2.34 12.42
N ASN A 96 -12.60 -2.84 13.28
CA ASN A 96 -12.99 -2.12 14.48
C ASN A 96 -12.61 -2.83 15.77
N HIS A 97 -12.19 -4.10 15.73
CA HIS A 97 -11.89 -4.89 16.90
C HIS A 97 -10.40 -4.92 17.27
N GLY A 98 -10.12 -5.52 18.40
CA GLY A 98 -8.80 -5.92 18.84
C GLY A 98 -7.98 -4.83 19.51
N MET A 99 -6.73 -5.18 19.74
CA MET A 99 -5.75 -4.38 20.49
C MET A 99 -5.51 -2.96 19.93
N PRO A 100 -5.60 -2.70 18.60
CA PRO A 100 -5.39 -1.36 18.05
C PRO A 100 -6.34 -0.30 18.64
N ILE A 101 -7.61 -0.65 18.77
CA ILE A 101 -8.65 0.24 19.31
C ILE A 101 -8.58 0.28 20.84
N GLU A 102 -8.50 -0.89 21.48
CA GLU A 102 -8.42 -1.04 22.92
C GLU A 102 -7.26 -0.25 23.52
N SER A 103 -6.07 -0.39 22.96
CA SER A 103 -4.88 0.35 23.43
C SER A 103 -4.98 1.84 23.16
N ALA A 104 -5.59 2.24 22.05
CA ALA A 104 -5.76 3.64 21.71
C ALA A 104 -6.70 4.35 22.69
N ILE A 105 -7.86 3.78 23.00
CA ILE A 105 -8.81 4.38 23.94
C ILE A 105 -8.25 4.42 25.37
N ILE A 106 -7.58 3.35 25.81
CA ILE A 106 -6.95 3.32 27.15
C ILE A 106 -5.94 4.46 27.27
N LYS A 107 -5.09 4.65 26.27
CA LYS A 107 -4.05 5.68 26.27
C LYS A 107 -4.62 7.09 26.17
N GLN A 108 -5.55 7.32 25.24
CA GLN A 108 -6.09 8.66 24.99
C GLN A 108 -7.01 9.13 26.12
N ASN A 109 -7.88 8.26 26.63
CA ASN A 109 -8.86 8.59 27.65
C ASN A 109 -8.37 8.26 29.08
N LYS A 110 -7.15 7.71 29.20
CA LYS A 110 -6.55 7.29 30.49
C LYS A 110 -7.48 6.36 31.30
N LEU A 111 -8.16 5.44 30.59
CA LEU A 111 -9.14 4.55 31.20
C LEU A 111 -8.48 3.49 32.05
N ASN A 112 -9.04 3.24 33.25
CA ASN A 112 -8.72 2.04 34.02
C ASN A 112 -9.68 0.92 33.62
N HIS A 113 -9.41 0.27 32.51
CA HIS A 113 -10.24 -0.79 31.93
C HIS A 113 -10.43 -1.99 32.87
N LYS A 114 -9.46 -2.27 33.77
CA LYS A 114 -9.56 -3.36 34.74
C LYS A 114 -10.60 -3.10 35.85
N ALA A 115 -10.98 -1.83 36.08
CA ALA A 115 -12.02 -1.44 37.04
C ALA A 115 -13.42 -1.30 36.43
N MET A 116 -13.56 -1.40 35.09
CA MET A 116 -14.84 -1.33 34.38
C MET A 116 -15.44 -2.72 34.17
N SER A 117 -16.79 -2.78 34.07
CA SER A 117 -17.41 -3.99 33.52
C SER A 117 -16.98 -4.22 32.08
N VAL A 118 -16.99 -5.48 31.61
CA VAL A 118 -16.62 -5.79 30.23
C VAL A 118 -17.56 -5.10 29.24
N ALA A 119 -18.87 -5.11 29.50
CA ALA A 119 -19.88 -4.49 28.65
C ALA A 119 -19.69 -2.96 28.52
N ASP A 120 -19.43 -2.27 29.65
CA ASP A 120 -19.18 -0.82 29.63
C ASP A 120 -17.91 -0.46 28.87
N PHE A 121 -16.84 -1.25 29.06
CA PHE A 121 -15.60 -1.05 28.32
C PHE A 121 -15.77 -1.28 26.82
N ARG A 122 -16.50 -2.32 26.42
CA ARG A 122 -16.84 -2.61 25.02
C ARG A 122 -17.67 -1.50 24.41
N THR A 123 -18.65 -0.97 25.13
CA THR A 123 -19.44 0.19 24.68
C THR A 123 -18.56 1.42 24.44
N ALA A 124 -17.59 1.67 25.33
CA ALA A 124 -16.64 2.78 25.15
C ALA A 124 -15.72 2.57 23.92
N CYS A 125 -15.26 1.33 23.68
CA CYS A 125 -14.48 1.01 22.48
C CYS A 125 -15.29 1.19 21.19
N HIS A 126 -16.55 0.78 21.18
CA HIS A 126 -17.46 0.95 20.05
C HIS A 126 -17.63 2.43 19.70
N GLN A 127 -17.93 3.27 20.69
CA GLN A 127 -18.07 4.71 20.49
C GLN A 127 -16.78 5.37 19.99
N PHE A 128 -15.64 4.91 20.49
CA PHE A 128 -14.34 5.39 20.06
C PHE A 128 -14.05 5.01 18.59
N ALA A 129 -14.37 3.78 18.19
CA ALA A 129 -14.23 3.31 16.83
C ALA A 129 -15.14 4.10 15.87
N ASP A 130 -16.41 4.29 16.21
CA ASP A 130 -17.35 5.09 15.42
C ASP A 130 -16.86 6.54 15.20
N HIS A 131 -16.34 7.17 16.25
CA HIS A 131 -15.76 8.51 16.15
C HIS A 131 -14.63 8.56 15.10
N TYR A 132 -13.71 7.59 15.11
CA TYR A 132 -12.61 7.60 14.14
C TYR A 132 -13.01 7.14 12.74
N ILE A 133 -14.07 6.33 12.61
CA ILE A 133 -14.70 6.07 11.31
C ILE A 133 -15.14 7.39 10.68
N ASP A 134 -15.84 8.22 11.43
CA ASP A 134 -16.32 9.52 10.93
C ASP A 134 -15.16 10.45 10.54
N VAL A 135 -14.13 10.53 11.40
CA VAL A 135 -12.92 11.34 11.12
C VAL A 135 -12.23 10.87 9.83
N GLN A 136 -12.08 9.57 9.66
CA GLN A 136 -11.43 9.00 8.47
C GLN A 136 -12.32 9.15 7.22
N ARG A 137 -13.63 8.91 7.34
CA ARG A 137 -14.61 9.09 6.27
C ARG A 137 -14.54 10.50 5.69
N GLU A 138 -14.58 11.51 6.55
CA GLU A 138 -14.49 12.91 6.10
C GLU A 138 -13.15 13.22 5.43
N GLY A 139 -12.06 12.64 5.93
CA GLY A 139 -10.76 12.76 5.27
C GLY A 139 -10.72 12.12 3.88
N PHE A 140 -11.30 10.95 3.70
CA PHE A 140 -11.39 10.28 2.41
C PHE A 140 -12.33 11.01 1.44
N LYS A 141 -13.49 11.49 1.93
CA LYS A 141 -14.36 12.38 1.15
C LYS A 141 -13.62 13.64 0.70
N ARG A 142 -12.80 14.23 1.60
CA ARG A 142 -11.99 15.43 1.28
C ARG A 142 -10.97 15.17 0.17
N MET A 143 -10.47 13.93 0.04
CA MET A 143 -9.61 13.51 -1.08
C MET A 143 -10.35 13.39 -2.41
N GLY A 144 -11.68 13.42 -2.40
CA GLY A 144 -12.51 13.21 -3.58
C GLY A 144 -12.69 11.74 -3.96
N VAL A 145 -12.52 10.81 -3.03
CA VAL A 145 -12.76 9.39 -3.26
C VAL A 145 -14.26 9.13 -3.45
N VAL A 146 -14.62 8.45 -4.54
CA VAL A 146 -16.00 8.11 -4.88
C VAL A 146 -16.32 6.70 -4.38
N ALA A 147 -17.25 6.60 -3.43
CA ALA A 147 -17.61 5.35 -2.75
C ALA A 147 -18.98 5.47 -2.10
N ASP A 148 -19.55 4.34 -1.66
CA ASP A 148 -20.74 4.33 -0.78
C ASP A 148 -20.34 4.68 0.66
N TRP A 149 -20.27 5.96 0.94
CA TRP A 149 -19.89 6.46 2.27
C TRP A 149 -21.02 6.34 3.30
N GLU A 150 -22.25 6.16 2.86
CA GLU A 150 -23.42 6.09 3.73
C GLU A 150 -23.64 4.67 4.26
N HIS A 151 -23.22 3.64 3.52
CA HIS A 151 -23.39 2.25 3.88
C HIS A 151 -22.05 1.47 3.86
N PRO A 152 -21.04 1.93 4.62
CA PRO A 152 -19.80 1.18 4.73
C PRO A 152 -20.02 -0.13 5.48
N TYR A 153 -19.12 -1.11 5.31
CA TYR A 153 -19.11 -2.24 6.22
C TYR A 153 -18.20 -1.97 7.43
N LYS A 154 -18.57 -2.53 8.58
CA LYS A 154 -17.80 -2.44 9.81
C LYS A 154 -17.72 -3.82 10.43
N THR A 155 -16.53 -4.26 10.86
CA THR A 155 -16.40 -5.58 11.49
C THR A 155 -17.13 -5.70 12.81
N MET A 156 -17.48 -4.58 13.45
CA MET A 156 -18.28 -4.51 14.69
C MET A 156 -19.79 -4.42 14.47
N ASP A 157 -20.27 -4.45 13.21
CA ASP A 157 -21.70 -4.43 12.93
C ASP A 157 -22.32 -5.80 13.31
N PRO A 158 -23.49 -5.82 13.99
CA PRO A 158 -24.13 -7.05 14.44
C PRO A 158 -24.30 -8.12 13.36
N GLY A 159 -24.64 -7.70 12.14
CA GLY A 159 -24.77 -8.61 10.99
C GLY A 159 -23.42 -9.18 10.55
N PHE A 160 -22.33 -8.41 10.60
CA PHE A 160 -21.00 -8.88 10.30
C PHE A 160 -20.54 -9.90 11.37
N GLU A 161 -20.63 -9.55 12.65
CA GLU A 161 -20.28 -10.42 13.78
C GLU A 161 -21.01 -11.76 13.73
N ALA A 162 -22.32 -11.76 13.40
CA ALA A 162 -23.12 -12.98 13.25
C ALA A 162 -22.60 -13.88 12.13
N ARG A 163 -22.18 -13.31 11.00
CA ARG A 163 -21.65 -14.06 9.86
C ARG A 163 -20.26 -14.61 10.16
N GLU A 164 -19.44 -13.85 10.86
CA GLU A 164 -18.11 -14.27 11.29
C GLU A 164 -18.18 -15.44 12.28
N VAL A 165 -19.13 -15.44 13.21
CA VAL A 165 -19.44 -16.60 14.06
C VAL A 165 -19.72 -17.85 13.22
N ARG A 166 -20.46 -17.73 12.11
CA ARG A 166 -20.73 -18.85 11.20
C ARG A 166 -19.48 -19.30 10.45
N VAL A 167 -18.58 -18.35 10.06
CA VAL A 167 -17.27 -18.68 9.46
C VAL A 167 -16.43 -19.50 10.44
N PHE A 168 -16.35 -19.08 11.70
CA PHE A 168 -15.67 -19.83 12.75
C PHE A 168 -16.28 -21.24 12.92
N GLY A 169 -17.60 -21.35 13.02
CA GLY A 169 -18.30 -22.62 13.13
C GLY A 169 -18.01 -23.57 11.97
N GLN A 170 -17.95 -23.03 10.75
CA GLN A 170 -17.62 -23.83 9.56
C GLN A 170 -16.16 -24.34 9.60
N MET A 171 -15.19 -23.49 9.99
CA MET A 171 -13.80 -23.92 10.14
C MET A 171 -13.64 -24.96 11.26
N TYR A 172 -14.37 -24.81 12.35
CA TYR A 172 -14.39 -25.80 13.43
C TYR A 172 -14.96 -27.13 12.96
N LYS A 173 -16.07 -27.09 12.22
CA LYS A 173 -16.73 -28.28 11.63
C LYS A 173 -15.83 -28.98 10.62
N ASN A 174 -15.04 -28.25 9.84
CA ASN A 174 -14.04 -28.78 8.92
C ASN A 174 -12.83 -29.40 9.65
N GLY A 175 -12.75 -29.29 10.99
CA GLY A 175 -11.68 -29.83 11.80
C GLY A 175 -10.40 -28.99 11.82
N HIS A 176 -10.46 -27.77 11.33
CA HIS A 176 -9.29 -26.89 11.29
C HIS A 176 -9.05 -26.13 12.60
N ILE A 177 -10.09 -25.94 13.43
CA ILE A 177 -9.97 -25.22 14.71
C ILE A 177 -9.93 -26.21 15.86
N TYR A 178 -8.95 -26.01 16.75
CA TYR A 178 -8.77 -26.84 17.95
C TYR A 178 -8.16 -26.03 19.10
N LYS A 179 -8.36 -26.50 20.34
CA LYS A 179 -7.71 -25.93 21.53
C LYS A 179 -6.47 -26.74 21.88
N GLY A 180 -5.34 -26.09 22.10
CA GLY A 180 -4.08 -26.74 22.41
C GLY A 180 -3.20 -25.95 23.37
N LEU A 181 -2.29 -26.64 24.05
CA LEU A 181 -1.25 -26.03 24.87
C LEU A 181 0.05 -26.02 24.08
N LYS A 182 0.43 -24.88 23.53
CA LYS A 182 1.64 -24.68 22.72
C LYS A 182 2.34 -23.38 23.04
N PRO A 183 3.68 -23.27 22.83
CA PRO A 183 4.38 -22.00 22.89
C PRO A 183 3.86 -21.05 21.79
N VAL A 184 3.51 -19.84 22.19
CA VAL A 184 3.08 -18.76 21.30
C VAL A 184 3.89 -17.50 21.60
N TYR A 185 3.89 -16.55 20.69
CA TYR A 185 4.32 -15.19 20.99
C TYR A 185 3.40 -14.60 22.05
N TRP A 186 3.97 -14.13 23.14
CA TRP A 186 3.22 -13.61 24.29
C TRP A 186 3.75 -12.24 24.69
N CYS A 187 2.88 -11.27 24.78
CA CYS A 187 3.21 -9.96 25.32
C CYS A 187 2.90 -9.93 26.83
N PRO A 188 3.91 -9.94 27.72
CA PRO A 188 3.70 -9.91 29.16
C PRO A 188 3.19 -8.53 29.68
N HIS A 189 3.30 -7.47 28.86
CA HIS A 189 2.82 -6.14 29.19
C HIS A 189 1.33 -5.95 28.87
N ASP A 190 0.90 -6.52 27.72
CA ASP A 190 -0.50 -6.49 27.29
C ASP A 190 -1.25 -7.76 27.71
N GLU A 191 -0.57 -8.72 28.32
CA GLU A 191 -1.11 -9.99 28.86
C GLU A 191 -1.92 -10.75 27.79
N THR A 192 -1.39 -10.92 26.58
CA THR A 192 -2.09 -11.56 25.47
C THR A 192 -1.14 -12.28 24.51
N ALA A 193 -1.66 -13.29 23.84
CA ALA A 193 -1.01 -13.92 22.70
C ALA A 193 -0.96 -12.95 21.50
N LEU A 194 0.04 -13.11 20.66
CA LEU A 194 0.25 -12.34 19.43
C LEU A 194 0.36 -13.27 18.21
N ALA A 195 -0.11 -12.79 17.06
CA ALA A 195 0.19 -13.39 15.78
C ALA A 195 1.57 -12.91 15.28
N GLU A 196 2.11 -13.59 14.27
CA GLU A 196 3.37 -13.18 13.62
C GLU A 196 3.29 -11.77 13.01
N ALA A 197 2.12 -11.39 12.48
CA ALA A 197 1.88 -10.04 11.96
C ALA A 197 1.86 -8.94 13.04
N GLU A 198 1.83 -9.32 14.30
CA GLU A 198 1.76 -8.42 15.45
C GLU A 198 3.10 -8.24 16.17
N ILE A 199 4.19 -8.75 15.59
CA ILE A 199 5.55 -8.58 16.12
C ILE A 199 6.40 -7.73 15.18
N GLU A 200 7.33 -7.00 15.78
CA GLU A 200 8.36 -6.20 15.11
C GLU A 200 9.72 -6.57 15.68
N TYR A 201 10.73 -6.69 14.83
CA TYR A 201 12.07 -7.00 15.28
C TYR A 201 12.87 -5.71 15.52
N GLN A 202 13.57 -5.65 16.64
CA GLN A 202 14.48 -4.56 17.00
C GLN A 202 15.81 -5.13 17.48
N ASP A 203 16.87 -4.38 17.29
CA ASP A 203 18.20 -4.76 17.76
C ASP A 203 18.32 -4.43 19.24
N ASP A 204 18.39 -5.48 20.08
CA ASP A 204 18.50 -5.36 21.53
C ASP A 204 19.87 -5.85 22.03
N PRO A 205 20.50 -5.17 23.00
CA PRO A 205 21.65 -5.67 23.72
C PRO A 205 21.23 -6.82 24.64
N CYS A 206 22.00 -7.90 24.62
CA CYS A 206 21.71 -9.12 25.38
C CYS A 206 22.99 -9.71 25.94
N THR A 207 22.94 -10.17 27.19
CA THR A 207 23.99 -10.99 27.79
C THR A 207 23.74 -12.46 27.48
N THR A 208 24.62 -13.09 26.72
CA THR A 208 24.58 -14.53 26.46
C THR A 208 25.42 -15.28 27.47
N VAL A 209 25.02 -16.49 27.79
CA VAL A 209 25.74 -17.33 28.76
C VAL A 209 26.09 -18.70 28.22
N TYR A 210 27.27 -19.17 28.59
CA TYR A 210 27.75 -20.54 28.43
C TYR A 210 27.68 -21.18 29.79
N VAL A 211 26.93 -22.27 29.94
CA VAL A 211 26.59 -22.84 31.26
C VAL A 211 26.96 -24.29 31.30
N LYS A 212 27.65 -24.68 32.42
CA LYS A 212 28.02 -26.07 32.70
C LYS A 212 26.85 -26.80 33.31
N PHE A 213 26.52 -27.94 32.74
CA PHE A 213 25.57 -28.92 33.26
C PHE A 213 26.35 -30.19 33.65
N PRO A 214 26.65 -30.36 34.92
CA PRO A 214 27.45 -31.50 35.38
C PRO A 214 26.84 -32.86 35.02
N MET A 215 27.67 -33.84 34.63
CA MET A 215 27.23 -35.17 34.36
C MET A 215 26.63 -35.79 35.61
N ASN A 216 25.40 -36.33 35.50
CA ASN A 216 24.71 -37.01 36.61
C ASN A 216 24.73 -38.52 36.39
N ASP A 217 24.21 -39.00 35.26
CA ASP A 217 24.19 -40.42 34.89
C ASP A 217 24.63 -40.59 33.43
N ASP A 218 25.74 -41.27 33.24
CA ASP A 218 26.32 -41.56 31.91
C ASP A 218 25.90 -42.93 31.35
N LEU A 219 24.97 -43.60 31.99
CA LEU A 219 24.52 -44.97 31.65
C LEU A 219 25.68 -45.97 31.59
N GLY A 220 26.77 -45.68 32.31
CA GLY A 220 27.98 -46.51 32.35
C GLY A 220 28.91 -46.39 31.13
N LYS A 221 28.59 -45.54 30.16
CA LYS A 221 29.33 -45.39 28.89
C LYS A 221 30.64 -44.59 29.05
N LEU A 222 30.74 -43.70 30.07
CA LEU A 222 31.90 -42.82 30.35
C LEU A 222 32.53 -43.16 31.71
N SER A 223 32.38 -44.40 32.19
CA SER A 223 32.87 -44.84 33.53
C SER A 223 34.36 -44.72 33.71
N HIS A 224 35.15 -44.62 32.67
CA HIS A 224 36.59 -44.39 32.70
C HIS A 224 37.00 -42.90 32.96
N LEU A 225 36.07 -41.99 32.90
CA LEU A 225 36.28 -40.57 33.17
C LEU A 225 35.79 -40.19 34.58
N ASP A 226 36.38 -39.14 35.13
CA ASP A 226 35.97 -38.60 36.43
C ASP A 226 34.67 -37.77 36.23
N LYS A 227 33.52 -38.34 36.52
CA LYS A 227 32.20 -37.72 36.38
C LYS A 227 32.06 -36.43 37.18
N SER A 228 32.79 -36.30 38.32
CA SER A 228 32.73 -35.09 39.15
C SER A 228 33.29 -33.87 38.47
N LYS A 229 34.06 -34.06 37.42
CA LYS A 229 34.68 -33.02 36.58
C LYS A 229 34.09 -32.88 35.18
N LEU A 230 33.13 -33.72 34.82
CA LEU A 230 32.54 -33.79 33.48
C LEU A 230 31.25 -32.99 33.40
N SER A 231 31.13 -32.08 32.44
CA SER A 231 29.98 -31.24 32.23
C SER A 231 29.66 -31.05 30.74
N PHE A 232 28.41 -31.05 30.37
CA PHE A 232 27.97 -30.48 29.10
C PHE A 232 28.01 -28.94 29.20
N VAL A 233 28.44 -28.26 28.13
CA VAL A 233 28.39 -26.83 28.05
C VAL A 233 27.28 -26.40 27.07
N ILE A 234 26.23 -25.80 27.59
CA ILE A 234 25.14 -25.21 26.75
C ILE A 234 25.38 -23.75 26.51
N TRP A 235 24.71 -23.18 25.51
CA TRP A 235 24.69 -21.77 25.23
C TRP A 235 23.26 -21.27 25.11
N THR A 236 22.95 -20.10 25.68
CA THR A 236 21.65 -19.45 25.53
C THR A 236 21.76 -17.92 25.56
N THR A 237 20.86 -17.26 24.82
CA THR A 237 20.63 -15.81 24.86
C THR A 237 19.55 -15.44 25.89
N THR A 238 18.78 -16.41 26.39
CA THR A 238 17.62 -16.18 27.27
C THR A 238 17.85 -16.82 28.64
N ILE A 239 18.53 -16.10 29.54
CA ILE A 239 18.93 -16.60 30.86
C ILE A 239 17.70 -17.00 31.70
N TRP A 240 16.62 -16.22 31.63
CA TRP A 240 15.40 -16.44 32.41
C TRP A 240 14.66 -17.75 32.06
N THR A 241 14.97 -18.41 30.93
CA THR A 241 14.36 -19.70 30.59
C THR A 241 15.00 -20.90 31.27
N LEU A 242 16.22 -20.74 31.82
CA LEU A 242 16.97 -21.82 32.46
C LEU A 242 16.18 -22.53 33.58
N PRO A 243 15.40 -21.86 34.45
CA PRO A 243 14.55 -22.58 35.41
C PRO A 243 13.56 -23.56 34.78
N GLY A 244 13.18 -23.35 33.52
CA GLY A 244 12.30 -24.23 32.76
C GLY A 244 13.00 -25.38 32.04
N ASN A 245 14.33 -25.50 32.15
CA ASN A 245 15.10 -26.54 31.47
C ASN A 245 14.60 -27.95 31.88
N LEU A 246 14.39 -28.83 30.89
CA LEU A 246 14.09 -30.23 31.07
C LEU A 246 15.07 -31.13 30.32
N ALA A 247 15.72 -30.63 29.28
CA ALA A 247 16.61 -31.41 28.44
C ALA A 247 17.75 -30.57 27.86
N ILE A 248 18.77 -31.28 27.36
CA ILE A 248 19.81 -30.76 26.49
C ILE A 248 19.70 -31.52 25.16
N ALA A 249 19.43 -30.78 24.06
CA ALA A 249 19.34 -31.38 22.74
C ALA A 249 20.69 -31.40 22.03
N LEU A 250 21.02 -32.55 21.40
CA LEU A 250 22.21 -32.79 20.59
C LEU A 250 21.80 -33.21 19.19
N HIS A 251 22.60 -32.88 18.17
CA HIS A 251 22.40 -33.43 16.83
C HIS A 251 22.83 -34.91 16.80
N PRO A 252 22.00 -35.83 16.28
CA PRO A 252 22.26 -37.25 16.37
C PRO A 252 23.59 -37.69 15.72
N ASP A 253 23.91 -37.09 14.56
CA ASP A 253 25.01 -37.53 13.69
C ASP A 253 26.29 -36.68 13.82
N GLU A 254 26.18 -35.50 14.44
CA GLU A 254 27.35 -34.63 14.63
C GLU A 254 28.28 -35.13 15.72
N SER A 255 29.58 -34.85 15.60
CA SER A 255 30.62 -35.26 16.53
C SER A 255 30.71 -34.30 17.73
N TYR A 256 30.74 -34.90 18.93
CA TYR A 256 30.88 -34.18 20.21
C TYR A 256 32.18 -34.60 20.88
N ALA A 257 33.00 -33.63 21.25
CA ALA A 257 34.27 -33.87 21.90
C ALA A 257 34.17 -33.78 23.42
N VAL A 258 34.82 -34.72 24.10
CA VAL A 258 35.15 -34.57 25.51
C VAL A 258 36.49 -33.84 25.60
N VAL A 259 36.42 -32.60 26.08
CA VAL A 259 37.57 -31.67 26.10
C VAL A 259 38.11 -31.51 27.50
N LYS A 260 39.38 -31.75 27.69
CA LYS A 260 40.08 -31.52 28.96
C LYS A 260 40.72 -30.14 28.96
N ALA A 261 40.28 -29.33 29.89
CA ALA A 261 40.88 -28.00 30.09
C ALA A 261 42.10 -28.03 31.04
N PRO A 262 42.96 -26.97 31.00
CA PRO A 262 44.13 -26.90 31.89
C PRO A 262 43.81 -26.90 33.39
N ASN A 263 42.60 -26.48 33.77
CA ASN A 263 42.12 -26.54 35.16
C ASN A 263 41.74 -27.97 35.61
N GLY A 264 41.81 -28.98 34.70
CA GLY A 264 41.47 -30.37 34.96
C GLY A 264 39.99 -30.72 34.86
N GLU A 265 39.10 -29.79 34.50
CA GLU A 265 37.70 -30.04 34.19
C GLU A 265 37.57 -30.63 32.78
N LEU A 266 36.51 -31.39 32.57
CA LEU A 266 36.13 -32.05 31.32
C LEU A 266 34.83 -31.44 30.79
N TYR A 267 34.85 -31.03 29.56
CA TYR A 267 33.67 -30.41 28.94
C TYR A 267 33.21 -31.18 27.69
N ILE A 268 31.90 -31.34 27.52
CA ILE A 268 31.29 -31.92 26.32
C ILE A 268 30.65 -30.84 25.51
N MET A 269 31.03 -30.71 24.25
CA MET A 269 30.51 -29.77 23.27
C MET A 269 30.76 -30.34 21.86
N ALA A 270 30.10 -29.73 20.84
CA ALA A 270 30.36 -30.12 19.46
C ALA A 270 31.83 -29.95 19.09
N GLU A 271 32.44 -30.97 18.46
CA GLU A 271 33.85 -30.94 18.06
C GLU A 271 34.16 -29.74 17.17
N ALA A 272 33.27 -29.43 16.20
CA ALA A 272 33.41 -28.30 15.28
C ALA A 272 33.44 -26.94 15.97
N LEU A 273 32.88 -26.81 17.17
CA LEU A 273 32.79 -25.55 17.94
C LEU A 273 33.80 -25.46 19.08
N THR A 274 34.56 -26.52 19.31
CA THR A 274 35.46 -26.62 20.48
C THR A 274 36.45 -25.48 20.58
N GLU A 275 37.16 -25.15 19.50
CA GLU A 275 38.17 -24.09 19.51
C GLU A 275 37.55 -22.74 19.90
N LYS A 276 36.43 -22.40 19.30
CA LYS A 276 35.69 -21.16 19.57
C LYS A 276 35.21 -21.08 21.01
N VAL A 277 34.58 -22.18 21.48
CA VAL A 277 34.00 -22.22 22.84
C VAL A 277 35.10 -22.17 23.92
N MET A 278 36.18 -22.92 23.74
CA MET A 278 37.32 -22.92 24.69
C MET A 278 37.98 -21.56 24.72
N GLY A 279 38.19 -20.90 23.58
CA GLY A 279 38.65 -19.52 23.50
C GLY A 279 37.79 -18.53 24.25
N ILE A 280 36.44 -18.63 24.12
CA ILE A 280 35.45 -17.83 24.87
C ILE A 280 35.58 -18.10 26.38
N GLY A 281 35.85 -19.34 26.78
CA GLY A 281 36.12 -19.73 28.17
C GLY A 281 37.46 -19.25 28.74
N GLY A 282 38.29 -18.60 27.92
CA GLY A 282 39.60 -18.09 28.31
C GLY A 282 40.69 -19.17 28.36
N PHE A 283 40.52 -20.28 27.64
CA PHE A 283 41.50 -21.37 27.57
C PHE A 283 42.29 -21.30 26.26
N ASP A 284 43.57 -20.96 26.33
CA ASP A 284 44.47 -20.91 25.16
C ASP A 284 44.94 -22.31 24.70
N SER A 285 44.75 -23.35 25.55
CA SER A 285 45.09 -24.74 25.24
C SER A 285 44.09 -25.69 25.85
N TYR A 286 43.91 -26.83 25.24
CA TYR A 286 43.04 -27.91 25.67
C TYR A 286 43.43 -29.23 25.01
N GLU A 287 42.93 -30.35 25.51
CA GLU A 287 43.12 -31.67 24.96
C GLU A 287 41.77 -32.30 24.62
N ILE A 288 41.58 -32.76 23.40
CA ILE A 288 40.43 -33.61 23.06
C ILE A 288 40.74 -35.05 23.53
N VAL A 289 40.00 -35.51 24.52
CA VAL A 289 40.23 -36.83 25.12
C VAL A 289 39.61 -37.93 24.27
N GLU A 290 38.38 -37.73 23.82
CA GLU A 290 37.62 -38.64 22.95
C GLU A 290 36.52 -37.87 22.26
N THR A 291 35.96 -38.48 21.20
CA THR A 291 34.83 -37.94 20.45
C THR A 291 33.76 -39.00 20.22
N HIS A 292 32.51 -38.61 20.25
CA HIS A 292 31.37 -39.49 20.01
C HIS A 292 30.27 -38.77 19.21
N PRO A 293 29.45 -39.49 18.43
CA PRO A 293 28.29 -38.87 17.82
C PRO A 293 27.26 -38.48 18.89
N GLY A 294 26.40 -37.47 18.64
CA GLY A 294 25.40 -37.02 19.60
C GLY A 294 24.48 -38.15 20.07
N SER A 295 24.15 -39.10 19.19
CA SER A 295 23.37 -40.31 19.52
C SER A 295 23.99 -41.20 20.61
N PHE A 296 25.32 -41.11 20.84
CA PHE A 296 25.99 -41.82 21.95
C PHE A 296 25.49 -41.35 23.33
N TYR A 297 25.18 -40.05 23.46
CA TYR A 297 24.77 -39.41 24.73
C TYR A 297 23.27 -39.53 25.00
N GLU A 298 22.49 -40.03 24.07
CA GLU A 298 21.03 -40.12 24.22
C GLU A 298 20.60 -40.77 25.51
N ASN A 299 19.64 -40.18 26.24
CA ASN A 299 19.09 -40.58 27.52
C ASN A 299 20.04 -40.50 28.74
N MET A 300 21.27 -40.02 28.59
CA MET A 300 22.08 -39.67 29.74
C MET A 300 21.40 -38.53 30.53
N LEU A 301 21.83 -38.33 31.78
CA LEU A 301 21.30 -37.25 32.64
C LEU A 301 22.44 -36.32 33.04
N ALA A 302 22.19 -35.04 32.94
CA ALA A 302 22.98 -33.97 33.50
C ALA A 302 22.28 -33.34 34.72
N SER A 303 23.00 -32.80 35.67
CA SER A 303 22.45 -32.03 36.79
C SER A 303 22.17 -30.62 36.34
N HIS A 304 21.03 -30.06 36.73
CA HIS A 304 20.75 -28.66 36.50
C HIS A 304 21.75 -27.78 37.30
N PRO A 305 22.27 -26.66 36.70
CA PRO A 305 23.40 -25.94 37.26
C PRO A 305 23.15 -25.26 38.61
N PHE A 306 21.89 -24.98 38.97
CA PHE A 306 21.54 -24.26 40.21
C PHE A 306 20.18 -24.66 40.82
N LEU A 307 19.45 -25.57 40.21
CA LEU A 307 18.21 -26.14 40.77
C LEU A 307 18.34 -27.63 41.03
N PRO A 308 17.64 -28.21 42.05
CA PRO A 308 17.74 -29.63 42.42
C PRO A 308 16.96 -30.52 41.46
N LYS A 309 17.32 -30.52 40.19
CA LYS A 309 16.69 -31.36 39.16
C LYS A 309 17.72 -31.83 38.11
N THR A 310 17.32 -32.77 37.28
CA THR A 310 18.13 -33.30 36.20
C THR A 310 17.63 -32.80 34.85
N SER A 311 18.53 -32.79 33.88
CA SER A 311 18.30 -32.47 32.46
C SER A 311 18.64 -33.69 31.63
N ARG A 312 17.69 -34.18 30.83
CA ARG A 312 17.87 -35.39 29.99
C ARG A 312 18.53 -34.99 28.66
N LEU A 313 19.49 -35.79 28.21
CA LEU A 313 20.10 -35.66 26.89
C LEU A 313 19.14 -36.25 25.86
N VAL A 314 18.75 -35.44 24.87
CA VAL A 314 17.79 -35.77 23.80
C VAL A 314 18.41 -35.47 22.44
N LEU A 315 17.86 -36.06 21.38
CA LEU A 315 18.32 -35.84 20.02
C LEU A 315 17.37 -34.92 19.25
N ALA A 316 17.94 -33.99 18.46
CA ALA A 316 17.16 -33.09 17.65
C ALA A 316 17.93 -32.62 16.41
N ASP A 317 17.30 -32.73 15.23
CA ASP A 317 17.92 -32.42 13.95
C ASP A 317 18.07 -30.89 13.74
N TYR A 318 17.36 -30.05 14.52
CA TYR A 318 17.47 -28.59 14.46
C TYR A 318 18.75 -28.03 15.10
N VAL A 319 19.52 -28.87 15.83
CA VAL A 319 20.77 -28.43 16.43
C VAL A 319 21.80 -28.18 15.33
N THR A 320 22.27 -26.96 15.19
CA THR A 320 23.26 -26.58 14.18
C THR A 320 24.66 -26.38 14.77
N MET A 321 25.68 -26.42 13.88
CA MET A 321 27.08 -26.20 14.24
C MET A 321 27.56 -24.77 13.90
N ASP A 322 26.65 -23.83 13.64
CA ASP A 322 27.00 -22.47 13.24
C ASP A 322 27.36 -21.55 14.43
N SER A 323 26.74 -21.83 15.57
CA SER A 323 26.87 -21.00 16.76
C SER A 323 26.65 -21.78 18.05
N GLY A 324 26.99 -21.16 19.19
CA GLY A 324 26.81 -21.77 20.49
C GLY A 324 27.83 -22.85 20.78
N THR A 325 27.38 -24.00 21.27
CA THR A 325 28.22 -25.14 21.72
C THR A 325 27.82 -26.45 21.05
N GLY A 326 26.78 -26.48 20.20
CA GLY A 326 26.17 -27.73 19.72
C GLY A 326 25.34 -28.48 20.78
N CYS A 327 25.24 -27.97 22.00
CA CYS A 327 24.38 -28.47 23.07
C CYS A 327 23.30 -27.41 23.35
N VAL A 328 22.06 -27.70 22.99
CA VAL A 328 20.97 -26.75 23.08
C VAL A 328 20.16 -26.95 24.35
N HIS A 329 20.09 -25.91 25.18
CA HIS A 329 19.18 -25.83 26.31
C HIS A 329 17.72 -25.94 25.82
N THR A 330 16.98 -26.91 26.35
CA THR A 330 15.63 -27.27 25.92
C THR A 330 14.64 -27.03 27.05
N ALA A 331 13.70 -26.11 26.83
CA ALA A 331 12.62 -25.76 27.75
C ALA A 331 11.27 -25.66 27.00
N PRO A 332 10.42 -26.73 27.10
CA PRO A 332 9.25 -26.90 26.24
C PRO A 332 8.20 -25.81 26.35
N GLY A 333 8.20 -25.03 27.44
CA GLY A 333 7.31 -23.92 27.63
C GLY A 333 7.69 -22.66 26.87
N PHE A 334 8.89 -22.59 26.27
CA PHE A 334 9.46 -21.37 25.72
C PHE A 334 9.98 -21.44 24.28
N GLY A 335 9.82 -22.58 23.62
CA GLY A 335 10.25 -22.78 22.23
C GLY A 335 9.42 -23.83 21.51
N ALA A 336 9.10 -23.58 20.24
CA ALA A 336 8.31 -24.52 19.44
C ALA A 336 9.07 -25.84 19.20
N ASP A 337 10.37 -25.77 18.87
CA ASP A 337 11.23 -26.91 18.65
C ASP A 337 11.47 -27.69 19.95
N ASP A 338 11.66 -26.96 21.06
CA ASP A 338 11.76 -27.53 22.39
C ASP A 338 10.50 -28.32 22.78
N TYR A 339 9.33 -27.71 22.49
CA TYR A 339 8.04 -28.32 22.72
C TYR A 339 7.90 -29.66 21.94
N GLN A 340 8.18 -29.65 20.63
CA GLN A 340 8.06 -30.85 19.79
C GLN A 340 9.03 -31.95 20.23
N THR A 341 10.26 -31.55 20.58
CA THR A 341 11.27 -32.49 21.08
C THR A 341 10.85 -33.10 22.41
N CYS A 342 10.41 -32.31 23.38
CA CYS A 342 9.94 -32.81 24.65
C CYS A 342 8.70 -33.72 24.52
N LEU A 343 7.78 -33.36 23.59
CA LEU A 343 6.62 -34.20 23.30
C LEU A 343 7.04 -35.57 22.75
N ARG A 344 8.00 -35.61 21.81
CA ARG A 344 8.53 -36.88 21.24
C ARG A 344 9.16 -37.78 22.30
N TYR A 345 9.81 -37.21 23.35
CA TYR A 345 10.40 -37.93 24.45
C TYR A 345 9.44 -38.17 25.64
N GLY A 346 8.14 -37.84 25.51
CA GLY A 346 7.13 -38.01 26.53
C GLY A 346 7.38 -37.21 27.81
N MET A 347 7.98 -36.02 27.68
CA MET A 347 8.26 -35.14 28.82
C MET A 347 7.05 -34.22 29.11
N ASP A 348 6.87 -33.87 30.37
CA ASP A 348 5.82 -32.98 30.81
C ASP A 348 6.03 -31.55 30.31
N MET A 349 4.94 -30.84 30.03
CA MET A 349 4.95 -29.41 29.72
C MET A 349 5.12 -28.62 31.02
N VAL A 350 6.21 -27.85 31.09
CA VAL A 350 6.49 -26.97 32.23
C VAL A 350 6.58 -25.53 31.76
N VAL A 351 5.79 -24.65 32.39
CA VAL A 351 5.76 -23.20 32.08
C VAL A 351 5.99 -22.41 33.36
N PRO A 352 7.25 -22.15 33.72
CA PRO A 352 7.57 -21.50 34.99
C PRO A 352 7.43 -19.95 34.95
N VAL A 353 6.62 -19.42 34.05
CA VAL A 353 6.34 -17.97 33.91
C VAL A 353 4.84 -17.76 33.72
N ASP A 354 4.26 -16.82 34.45
CA ASP A 354 2.85 -16.45 34.39
C ASP A 354 2.53 -15.49 33.23
N ASP A 355 1.26 -15.06 33.14
CA ASP A 355 0.76 -14.15 32.10
C ASP A 355 1.44 -12.79 32.10
N GLN A 356 1.94 -12.33 33.25
CA GLN A 356 2.62 -11.05 33.43
C GLN A 356 4.14 -11.14 33.23
N GLY A 357 4.63 -12.30 32.76
CA GLY A 357 6.06 -12.55 32.60
C GLY A 357 6.81 -12.69 33.92
N ARG A 358 6.12 -13.13 35.00
CA ARG A 358 6.74 -13.39 36.29
C ARG A 358 6.98 -14.88 36.49
N HIS A 359 8.11 -15.20 37.08
CA HIS A 359 8.39 -16.56 37.46
C HIS A 359 7.38 -17.09 38.48
N THR A 360 6.89 -18.30 38.24
CA THR A 360 6.02 -19.03 39.20
C THR A 360 6.87 -19.72 40.27
N ASP A 361 6.20 -20.34 41.27
CA ASP A 361 6.84 -21.10 42.35
C ASP A 361 7.76 -22.25 41.85
N TYR A 362 7.52 -22.72 40.61
CA TYR A 362 8.37 -23.73 39.97
C TYR A 362 9.81 -23.25 39.78
N ALA A 363 10.03 -21.96 39.61
CA ALA A 363 11.35 -21.35 39.46
C ALA A 363 12.09 -21.17 40.83
N GLY A 364 11.50 -21.64 41.92
CA GLY A 364 12.10 -21.60 43.28
C GLY A 364 12.31 -20.14 43.74
N LYS A 365 13.53 -19.82 44.10
CA LYS A 365 13.87 -18.47 44.66
C LYS A 365 13.62 -17.29 43.72
N TYR A 366 13.40 -17.55 42.43
CA TYR A 366 13.09 -16.51 41.43
C TYR A 366 11.59 -16.21 41.34
N ALA A 367 10.75 -16.94 42.04
CA ALA A 367 9.29 -16.78 42.05
C ALA A 367 8.90 -15.32 42.30
N GLY A 368 7.95 -14.82 41.49
CA GLY A 368 7.47 -13.43 41.54
C GLY A 368 8.33 -12.39 40.79
N MET A 369 9.60 -12.71 40.45
CA MET A 369 10.43 -11.80 39.64
C MET A 369 9.99 -11.83 38.19
N LYS A 370 10.02 -10.67 37.52
CA LYS A 370 9.87 -10.61 36.07
C LYS A 370 11.07 -11.27 35.38
N THR A 371 10.84 -11.77 34.15
CA THR A 371 11.87 -12.41 33.34
C THR A 371 13.12 -11.54 33.19
N GLU A 372 12.95 -10.24 32.88
CA GLU A 372 14.06 -9.29 32.75
C GLU A 372 14.79 -9.04 34.09
N GLU A 373 14.05 -8.95 35.19
CA GLU A 373 14.59 -8.74 36.53
C GLU A 373 15.36 -9.95 37.04
N SER A 374 15.02 -11.14 36.61
CA SER A 374 15.66 -12.39 37.04
C SER A 374 17.00 -12.64 36.34
N ASN A 375 17.25 -12.11 35.15
CA ASN A 375 18.46 -12.36 34.39
C ASN A 375 19.76 -12.05 35.19
N PRO A 376 19.95 -10.85 35.78
CA PRO A 376 21.16 -10.56 36.54
C PRO A 376 21.27 -11.42 37.81
N VAL A 377 20.15 -11.82 38.41
CA VAL A 377 20.14 -12.64 39.61
C VAL A 377 20.58 -14.07 39.28
N ILE A 378 20.00 -14.66 38.22
CA ILE A 378 20.39 -15.99 37.76
C ILE A 378 21.85 -16.02 37.30
N LEU A 379 22.32 -14.98 36.61
CA LEU A 379 23.73 -14.84 36.22
C LEU A 379 24.67 -14.83 37.42
N GLN A 380 24.30 -14.10 38.47
CA GLN A 380 25.10 -14.05 39.70
C GLN A 380 25.12 -15.43 40.39
N ASP A 381 23.98 -16.10 40.48
CA ASP A 381 23.89 -17.44 41.06
C ASP A 381 24.73 -18.46 40.31
N MET A 382 24.77 -18.39 38.98
CA MET A 382 25.63 -19.26 38.18
C MET A 382 27.12 -19.01 38.43
N LYS A 383 27.53 -17.75 38.69
CA LYS A 383 28.89 -17.41 39.09
C LYS A 383 29.26 -18.01 40.45
N GLU A 384 28.37 -17.85 41.42
CA GLU A 384 28.55 -18.33 42.78
C GLU A 384 28.56 -19.88 42.84
N ALA A 385 27.70 -20.53 42.06
CA ALA A 385 27.67 -21.99 41.93
C ALA A 385 28.82 -22.57 41.11
N GLY A 386 29.65 -21.71 40.46
CA GLY A 386 30.69 -22.14 39.56
C GLY A 386 30.22 -22.84 38.29
N SER A 387 28.91 -22.69 37.96
CA SER A 387 28.30 -23.28 36.76
C SER A 387 28.38 -22.40 35.52
N LEU A 388 28.72 -21.11 35.68
CA LEU A 388 29.00 -20.24 34.55
C LEU A 388 30.32 -20.58 33.90
N PHE A 389 30.32 -21.02 32.63
CA PHE A 389 31.53 -21.24 31.86
C PHE A 389 32.08 -19.90 31.30
N ALA A 390 31.21 -19.14 30.62
CA ALA A 390 31.55 -17.81 30.12
C ALA A 390 30.28 -16.96 29.91
N SER A 391 30.42 -15.65 29.72
CA SER A 391 29.36 -14.75 29.31
C SER A 391 29.88 -13.73 28.32
N GLN A 392 29.05 -13.29 27.39
CA GLN A 392 29.37 -12.27 26.38
C GLN A 392 28.18 -11.34 26.18
N GLU A 393 28.47 -10.07 25.94
CA GLU A 393 27.46 -9.09 25.48
C GLU A 393 27.38 -9.15 23.96
N ILE A 394 26.15 -9.30 23.44
CA ILE A 394 25.86 -9.26 22.01
C ILE A 394 24.70 -8.30 21.74
N VAL A 395 24.56 -7.90 20.49
CA VAL A 395 23.36 -7.25 19.98
C VAL A 395 22.70 -8.20 19.00
N HIS A 396 21.43 -8.48 19.20
CA HIS A 396 20.69 -9.36 18.33
C HIS A 396 19.30 -8.81 18.02
N SER A 397 18.73 -9.23 16.90
CA SER A 397 17.37 -8.90 16.51
C SER A 397 16.38 -9.65 17.40
N TYR A 398 15.57 -8.94 18.19
CA TYR A 398 14.63 -9.52 19.16
C TYR A 398 13.18 -9.10 18.86
N PRO A 399 12.19 -10.00 19.01
CA PRO A 399 10.80 -9.67 18.72
C PRO A 399 10.17 -8.79 19.79
N HIS A 400 9.46 -7.74 19.34
CA HIS A 400 8.73 -6.77 20.16
C HIS A 400 7.26 -6.75 19.79
N CYS A 401 6.41 -6.45 20.73
CA CYS A 401 5.01 -6.21 20.49
C CYS A 401 4.81 -4.95 19.60
N TRP A 402 4.09 -5.09 18.52
CA TRP A 402 3.84 -3.98 17.57
C TRP A 402 3.13 -2.78 18.19
N ARG A 403 2.44 -2.97 19.32
CA ARG A 403 1.65 -1.93 20.01
C ARG A 403 2.39 -1.28 21.17
N CYS A 404 2.78 -2.05 22.18
CA CYS A 404 3.48 -1.48 23.33
C CYS A 404 4.97 -1.25 23.09
N LYS A 405 5.51 -1.78 21.98
CA LYS A 405 6.93 -1.69 21.59
C LYS A 405 7.89 -2.28 22.64
N LYS A 406 7.39 -3.21 23.46
CA LYS A 406 8.16 -3.90 24.48
C LYS A 406 8.57 -5.28 24.01
N PRO A 407 9.71 -5.82 24.50
CA PRO A 407 10.10 -7.19 24.24
C PRO A 407 8.97 -8.18 24.58
N ILE A 408 8.78 -9.17 23.75
CA ILE A 408 7.86 -10.27 23.98
C ILE A 408 8.59 -11.51 24.46
N ILE A 409 7.84 -12.53 24.89
CA ILE A 409 8.39 -13.83 25.24
C ILE A 409 7.68 -14.91 24.43
N PHE A 410 8.33 -16.07 24.25
CA PHE A 410 7.62 -17.29 23.92
C PHE A 410 7.09 -17.92 25.21
N ARG A 411 5.82 -18.32 25.22
CA ARG A 411 5.19 -18.92 26.39
C ARG A 411 4.13 -19.90 25.97
N ALA A 412 4.21 -21.14 26.45
CA ALA A 412 3.15 -22.10 26.27
C ALA A 412 1.94 -21.73 27.12
N THR A 413 0.79 -21.65 26.48
CA THR A 413 -0.50 -21.32 27.11
C THR A 413 -1.62 -22.01 26.35
N PRO A 414 -2.73 -22.40 27.03
CA PRO A 414 -3.89 -22.95 26.34
C PRO A 414 -4.48 -21.89 25.39
N GLN A 415 -4.48 -22.15 24.10
CA GLN A 415 -4.97 -21.22 23.08
C GLN A 415 -5.84 -21.97 22.06
N TRP A 416 -6.64 -21.22 21.31
CA TRP A 416 -7.32 -21.70 20.14
C TRP A 416 -6.45 -21.50 18.90
N PHE A 417 -6.33 -22.56 18.12
CA PHE A 417 -5.51 -22.58 16.90
C PHE A 417 -6.35 -22.97 15.69
N CYS A 418 -6.02 -22.38 14.57
CA CYS A 418 -6.39 -22.87 13.26
C CYS A 418 -5.20 -23.66 12.69
N SER A 419 -5.40 -24.95 12.39
CA SER A 419 -4.42 -25.82 11.75
C SER A 419 -4.36 -25.49 10.26
N VAL A 420 -3.37 -24.69 9.87
CA VAL A 420 -3.16 -24.33 8.46
C VAL A 420 -2.64 -25.51 7.66
N GLU A 421 -1.88 -26.41 8.28
CA GLU A 421 -1.30 -27.59 7.63
C GLU A 421 -2.35 -28.45 6.89
N SER A 422 -3.56 -28.54 7.44
CA SER A 422 -4.63 -29.37 6.88
C SER A 422 -5.19 -28.90 5.53
N PHE A 423 -4.96 -27.62 5.14
CA PHE A 423 -5.41 -27.03 3.87
C PHE A 423 -4.33 -26.13 3.21
N LYS A 424 -3.10 -26.26 3.65
CA LYS A 424 -1.95 -25.45 3.17
C LYS A 424 -1.74 -25.59 1.66
N ASP A 425 -1.80 -26.80 1.14
CA ASP A 425 -1.59 -27.06 -0.29
C ASP A 425 -2.70 -26.43 -1.14
N ASP A 426 -3.93 -26.45 -0.67
CA ASP A 426 -5.06 -25.79 -1.35
C ASP A 426 -4.90 -24.26 -1.34
N ALA A 427 -4.41 -23.69 -0.24
CA ALA A 427 -4.12 -22.25 -0.15
C ALA A 427 -2.96 -21.83 -1.07
N ILE A 428 -1.93 -22.67 -1.20
CA ILE A 428 -0.83 -22.44 -2.14
C ILE A 428 -1.32 -22.55 -3.58
N ALA A 429 -2.14 -23.56 -3.89
CA ALA A 429 -2.72 -23.73 -5.23
C ALA A 429 -3.61 -22.54 -5.63
N ALA A 430 -4.37 -21.99 -4.69
CA ALA A 430 -5.22 -20.82 -4.93
C ALA A 430 -4.43 -19.56 -5.33
N CYS A 431 -3.15 -19.45 -4.99
CA CYS A 431 -2.31 -18.33 -5.41
C CYS A 431 -1.96 -18.37 -6.91
N GLU A 432 -2.02 -19.54 -7.56
CA GLU A 432 -1.65 -19.70 -8.98
C GLU A 432 -2.64 -19.03 -9.94
N ASP A 433 -3.92 -18.97 -9.57
CA ASP A 433 -5.00 -18.40 -10.39
C ASP A 433 -5.13 -16.88 -10.26
N VAL A 434 -4.29 -16.23 -9.44
CA VAL A 434 -4.34 -14.79 -9.19
C VAL A 434 -3.34 -14.03 -10.08
N ARG A 435 -3.78 -12.92 -10.68
CA ARG A 435 -2.88 -11.96 -11.32
C ARG A 435 -2.22 -11.09 -10.26
N TRP A 436 -0.91 -11.21 -10.11
CA TRP A 436 -0.12 -10.46 -9.15
C TRP A 436 0.56 -9.24 -9.79
N VAL A 437 0.42 -8.07 -9.15
CA VAL A 437 1.06 -6.82 -9.56
C VAL A 437 1.75 -6.20 -8.34
N PRO A 438 3.09 -6.20 -8.27
CA PRO A 438 4.06 -6.88 -9.17
C PRO A 438 4.00 -8.41 -9.10
N SER A 439 4.54 -9.07 -10.11
CA SER A 439 4.48 -10.55 -10.24
C SER A 439 5.15 -11.33 -9.12
N TRP A 440 6.17 -10.76 -8.45
CA TRP A 440 6.84 -11.38 -7.31
C TRP A 440 5.92 -11.56 -6.08
N GLY A 441 4.78 -10.88 -6.05
CA GLY A 441 3.79 -11.01 -4.98
C GLY A 441 3.31 -12.44 -4.79
N LYS A 442 3.20 -13.22 -5.88
CA LYS A 442 2.85 -14.63 -5.85
C LYS A 442 3.84 -15.43 -5.00
N ASP A 443 5.12 -15.34 -5.33
CA ASP A 443 6.15 -16.11 -4.62
C ASP A 443 6.25 -15.70 -3.16
N ARG A 444 6.05 -14.42 -2.88
CA ARG A 444 6.05 -13.90 -1.51
C ARG A 444 4.92 -14.47 -0.66
N LEU A 445 3.67 -14.43 -1.13
CA LEU A 445 2.55 -15.00 -0.38
C LEU A 445 2.67 -16.51 -0.24
N ARG A 446 3.04 -17.18 -1.33
CA ARG A 446 3.27 -18.63 -1.35
C ARG A 446 4.30 -19.06 -0.31
N SER A 447 5.47 -18.41 -0.26
CA SER A 447 6.52 -18.72 0.73
C SER A 447 6.01 -18.50 2.16
N MET A 448 5.29 -17.41 2.42
CA MET A 448 4.72 -17.14 3.73
C MET A 448 3.67 -18.17 4.16
N VAL A 449 2.84 -18.67 3.23
CA VAL A 449 1.88 -19.73 3.52
C VAL A 449 2.60 -21.07 3.74
N LEU A 450 3.64 -21.37 2.95
CA LEU A 450 4.43 -22.60 3.07
C LEU A 450 5.10 -22.71 4.44
N GLU A 451 5.69 -21.62 4.92
CA GLU A 451 6.39 -21.56 6.21
C GLU A 451 5.43 -21.42 7.40
N ARG A 452 4.13 -21.17 7.13
CA ARG A 452 3.19 -20.92 8.20
C ARG A 452 2.96 -22.15 9.06
N THR A 453 3.10 -21.92 10.36
CA THR A 453 2.65 -22.84 11.41
C THR A 453 1.16 -22.61 11.71
N ASP A 454 0.63 -23.31 12.71
CA ASP A 454 -0.74 -23.10 13.16
C ASP A 454 -0.98 -21.64 13.55
N TRP A 455 -2.13 -21.11 13.12
CA TRP A 455 -2.53 -19.75 13.44
C TRP A 455 -3.19 -19.70 14.82
N CYS A 456 -2.57 -19.04 15.79
CA CYS A 456 -3.18 -18.77 17.09
C CYS A 456 -4.27 -17.71 16.90
N ILE A 457 -5.54 -18.13 16.98
CA ILE A 457 -6.71 -17.28 16.74
C ILE A 457 -7.34 -16.70 18.02
N SER A 458 -6.88 -17.06 19.20
CA SER A 458 -7.39 -16.54 20.47
C SER A 458 -6.55 -15.38 21.00
N ARG A 459 -7.23 -14.39 21.59
CA ARG A 459 -6.64 -13.22 22.24
C ARG A 459 -7.30 -13.02 23.61
N GLN A 460 -6.51 -12.69 24.61
CA GLN A 460 -6.96 -12.39 25.97
C GLN A 460 -7.34 -10.91 26.06
N ARG A 461 -8.34 -10.50 25.26
CA ARG A 461 -8.81 -9.11 25.13
C ARG A 461 -10.27 -9.00 25.55
N ARG A 462 -10.69 -7.77 25.84
CA ARG A 462 -12.10 -7.46 26.14
C ARG A 462 -12.85 -6.91 24.94
N TRP A 463 -12.15 -6.24 24.02
CA TRP A 463 -12.70 -5.71 22.79
C TRP A 463 -12.27 -6.56 21.59
N GLY A 464 -13.18 -7.33 21.08
CA GLY A 464 -13.03 -8.27 19.98
C GLY A 464 -14.26 -9.16 19.90
N LEU A 465 -14.40 -9.90 18.79
CA LEU A 465 -15.44 -10.91 18.69
C LEU A 465 -15.13 -12.07 19.65
N PRO A 466 -16.03 -12.40 20.60
CA PRO A 466 -15.78 -13.53 21.51
C PRO A 466 -15.77 -14.85 20.74
N ILE A 467 -14.89 -15.76 21.12
CA ILE A 467 -14.84 -17.10 20.55
C ILE A 467 -16.14 -17.85 20.93
N PRO A 468 -16.94 -18.29 19.93
CA PRO A 468 -18.31 -18.78 20.15
C PRO A 468 -18.35 -20.23 20.63
N VAL A 469 -17.69 -20.52 21.75
CA VAL A 469 -17.58 -21.87 22.32
C VAL A 469 -18.07 -21.88 23.77
N PHE A 470 -18.86 -22.91 24.10
CA PHE A 470 -19.24 -23.21 25.48
C PHE A 470 -18.40 -24.36 26.03
N TYR A 471 -18.36 -24.47 27.36
CA TYR A 471 -17.79 -25.62 28.07
C TYR A 471 -18.84 -26.24 28.99
N CYS A 472 -18.85 -27.54 29.03
CA CYS A 472 -19.64 -28.28 30.02
C CYS A 472 -18.83 -28.37 31.33
N LYS A 473 -19.35 -27.86 32.44
CA LYS A 473 -18.68 -27.89 33.75
C LYS A 473 -18.45 -29.32 34.26
N ASP A 474 -19.31 -30.27 33.87
CA ASP A 474 -19.21 -31.66 34.33
C ASP A 474 -18.10 -32.48 33.62
N CYS A 475 -17.97 -32.31 32.31
CA CYS A 475 -16.97 -33.06 31.54
C CYS A 475 -15.78 -32.23 31.04
N GLY A 476 -15.80 -30.89 31.21
CA GLY A 476 -14.74 -29.98 30.83
C GLY A 476 -14.54 -29.83 29.32
N LYS A 477 -15.39 -30.47 28.49
CA LYS A 477 -15.17 -30.49 27.03
C LYS A 477 -15.78 -29.24 26.36
N PRO A 478 -15.11 -28.71 25.31
CA PRO A 478 -15.64 -27.61 24.50
C PRO A 478 -16.85 -28.07 23.69
N ILE A 479 -17.81 -27.17 23.53
CA ILE A 479 -19.04 -27.37 22.76
C ILE A 479 -19.12 -26.32 21.67
N CYS A 480 -19.05 -26.78 20.42
CA CYS A 480 -19.24 -25.97 19.23
C CYS A 480 -19.93 -26.84 18.19
N THR A 481 -21.23 -26.71 18.07
CA THR A 481 -22.09 -27.46 17.15
C THR A 481 -22.81 -26.49 16.21
N ASP A 482 -23.34 -27.01 15.09
CA ASP A 482 -24.15 -26.17 14.18
C ASP A 482 -25.28 -25.43 14.93
N GLU A 483 -25.94 -26.10 15.87
CA GLU A 483 -27.03 -25.54 16.65
C GLU A 483 -26.58 -24.42 17.60
N THR A 484 -25.40 -24.56 18.25
CA THR A 484 -24.88 -23.53 19.15
C THR A 484 -24.35 -22.33 18.37
N ILE A 485 -23.72 -22.55 17.24
CA ILE A 485 -23.25 -21.51 16.34
C ILE A 485 -24.43 -20.69 15.78
N ASP A 486 -25.48 -21.36 15.31
CA ASP A 486 -26.66 -20.65 14.81
C ASP A 486 -27.40 -19.88 15.92
N ALA A 487 -27.49 -20.42 17.13
CA ALA A 487 -28.07 -19.73 18.27
C ALA A 487 -27.29 -18.45 18.62
N ILE A 488 -25.95 -18.53 18.73
CA ILE A 488 -25.09 -17.38 19.00
C ILE A 488 -25.19 -16.35 17.87
N ALA A 489 -25.08 -16.78 16.60
CA ALA A 489 -25.14 -15.90 15.45
C ALA A 489 -26.47 -15.16 15.38
N ASN A 490 -27.59 -15.83 15.64
CA ASN A 490 -28.92 -15.19 15.65
C ASN A 490 -29.10 -14.18 16.82
N ILE A 491 -28.41 -14.40 17.94
CA ILE A 491 -28.38 -13.44 19.04
C ILE A 491 -27.53 -12.22 18.67
N PHE A 492 -26.33 -12.46 18.09
CA PHE A 492 -25.43 -11.39 17.70
C PHE A 492 -26.04 -10.53 16.59
N GLU A 493 -26.71 -11.12 15.61
CA GLU A 493 -27.39 -10.38 14.54
C GLU A 493 -28.42 -9.37 15.07
N LYS A 494 -29.03 -9.66 16.22
CA LYS A 494 -30.07 -8.81 16.82
C LYS A 494 -29.55 -7.85 17.89
N LYS A 495 -28.52 -8.27 18.64
CA LYS A 495 -28.07 -7.58 19.86
C LYS A 495 -26.59 -7.16 19.83
N GLY A 496 -25.83 -7.63 18.83
CA GLY A 496 -24.37 -7.51 18.78
C GLY A 496 -23.67 -8.45 19.77
N SER A 497 -22.34 -8.53 19.66
CA SER A 497 -21.50 -9.44 20.45
C SER A 497 -21.41 -9.08 21.94
N ASN A 498 -21.86 -7.88 22.36
CA ASN A 498 -21.97 -7.55 23.78
C ASN A 498 -22.89 -8.52 24.55
N ALA A 499 -23.87 -9.11 23.86
CA ALA A 499 -24.76 -10.12 24.43
C ALA A 499 -23.99 -11.31 25.04
N TRP A 500 -22.79 -11.66 24.50
CA TRP A 500 -21.94 -12.70 25.07
C TRP A 500 -21.53 -12.43 26.51
N PHE A 501 -21.34 -11.18 26.88
CA PHE A 501 -20.91 -10.78 28.21
C PHE A 501 -22.06 -10.37 29.13
N GLU A 502 -23.24 -10.13 28.59
CA GLU A 502 -24.43 -9.66 29.30
C GLU A 502 -25.41 -10.79 29.64
N MET A 503 -25.50 -11.87 28.82
CA MET A 503 -26.40 -12.98 28.98
C MET A 503 -25.73 -14.15 29.69
N GLU A 504 -26.49 -15.00 30.37
CA GLU A 504 -25.96 -16.28 30.88
C GLU A 504 -25.79 -17.31 29.77
N ALA A 505 -24.92 -18.32 29.96
CA ALA A 505 -24.65 -19.33 28.96
C ALA A 505 -25.91 -20.12 28.57
N GLU A 506 -26.73 -20.46 29.55
CA GLU A 506 -27.98 -21.20 29.37
C GLU A 506 -29.01 -20.43 28.53
N ASP A 507 -29.03 -19.09 28.64
CA ASP A 507 -29.96 -18.22 27.89
C ASP A 507 -29.55 -18.06 26.41
N MET A 508 -28.31 -18.38 26.08
CA MET A 508 -27.78 -18.34 24.73
C MET A 508 -27.87 -19.65 23.99
N LEU A 509 -28.04 -20.75 24.72
CA LEU A 509 -28.17 -22.11 24.15
C LEU A 509 -29.60 -22.37 23.66
N PRO A 510 -29.82 -23.26 22.67
CA PRO A 510 -31.15 -23.69 22.27
C PRO A 510 -31.96 -24.26 23.43
N GLU A 511 -33.28 -24.07 23.41
CA GLU A 511 -34.16 -24.63 24.42
C GLU A 511 -34.01 -26.17 24.48
N GLY A 512 -33.80 -26.69 25.71
CA GLY A 512 -33.62 -28.14 25.92
C GLY A 512 -32.25 -28.68 25.52
N PHE A 513 -31.28 -27.80 25.29
CA PHE A 513 -29.93 -28.21 24.89
C PHE A 513 -29.27 -29.11 25.94
N THR A 514 -28.58 -30.13 25.46
CA THR A 514 -27.80 -31.06 26.31
C THR A 514 -26.38 -31.19 25.79
N CYS A 515 -25.42 -31.32 26.69
CA CYS A 515 -24.02 -31.49 26.30
C CYS A 515 -23.86 -32.71 25.39
N PRO A 516 -23.33 -32.55 24.18
CA PRO A 516 -23.14 -33.66 23.23
C PRO A 516 -22.15 -34.74 23.72
N HIS A 517 -21.35 -34.43 24.75
CA HIS A 517 -20.32 -35.33 25.26
C HIS A 517 -20.77 -36.16 26.47
N CYS A 518 -21.61 -35.60 27.36
CA CYS A 518 -21.99 -36.27 28.60
C CYS A 518 -23.50 -36.24 28.90
N GLY A 519 -24.32 -35.58 28.04
CA GLY A 519 -25.77 -35.54 28.15
C GLY A 519 -26.33 -34.62 29.23
N LYS A 520 -25.52 -33.87 29.94
CA LYS A 520 -25.98 -32.86 30.93
C LYS A 520 -26.70 -31.69 30.28
N SER A 521 -27.73 -31.19 30.92
CA SER A 521 -28.61 -30.10 30.43
C SER A 521 -28.41 -28.77 31.11
N ALA A 522 -27.45 -28.65 32.03
CA ALA A 522 -27.14 -27.41 32.73
C ALA A 522 -25.66 -27.38 33.16
N GLY A 523 -25.19 -26.21 33.58
CA GLY A 523 -23.80 -26.05 34.01
C GLY A 523 -22.86 -25.81 32.83
N PHE A 524 -23.20 -24.81 32.01
CA PHE A 524 -22.36 -24.40 30.90
C PHE A 524 -21.58 -23.13 31.23
N GLU A 525 -20.38 -23.01 30.68
CA GLU A 525 -19.54 -21.82 30.76
C GLU A 525 -19.22 -21.35 29.34
N LYS A 526 -19.02 -20.04 29.19
CA LYS A 526 -18.62 -19.43 27.91
C LYS A 526 -17.11 -19.27 27.85
N GLU A 527 -16.54 -19.40 26.66
CA GLU A 527 -15.15 -19.00 26.42
C GLU A 527 -14.97 -17.50 26.74
N THR A 528 -13.82 -17.15 27.28
CA THR A 528 -13.51 -15.77 27.70
C THR A 528 -12.62 -15.04 26.73
N ASP A 529 -11.91 -15.78 25.86
CA ASP A 529 -11.04 -15.22 24.86
C ASP A 529 -11.83 -14.65 23.66
N THR A 530 -11.24 -13.68 22.97
CA THR A 530 -11.76 -13.11 21.73
C THR A 530 -10.97 -13.64 20.53
N LEU A 531 -11.55 -13.55 19.35
CA LEU A 531 -10.86 -13.84 18.10
C LEU A 531 -9.74 -12.83 17.81
N ASP A 532 -8.75 -13.26 17.07
CA ASP A 532 -7.74 -12.43 16.45
C ASP A 532 -8.39 -11.46 15.44
N GLY A 533 -8.06 -10.16 15.47
CA GLY A 533 -8.56 -9.18 14.50
C GLY A 533 -8.26 -9.53 13.04
N TRP A 534 -7.23 -10.33 12.77
CA TRP A 534 -6.99 -10.87 11.43
C TRP A 534 -8.01 -11.92 10.98
N PHE A 535 -8.77 -12.49 11.91
CA PHE A 535 -9.92 -13.33 11.59
C PHE A 535 -11.10 -12.48 11.14
N ASP A 536 -11.35 -11.34 11.80
CA ASP A 536 -12.37 -10.36 11.43
C ASP A 536 -12.12 -9.86 10.01
N SER A 537 -10.96 -9.26 9.77
CA SER A 537 -10.60 -8.72 8.45
C SER A 537 -10.48 -9.82 7.38
N GLY A 538 -10.01 -11.00 7.76
CA GLY A 538 -9.95 -12.19 6.88
C GLY A 538 -11.31 -12.68 6.43
N SER A 539 -12.36 -12.45 7.21
CA SER A 539 -13.74 -12.87 6.92
C SER A 539 -14.52 -11.88 6.04
N THR A 540 -13.97 -10.69 5.74
CA THR A 540 -14.67 -9.62 5.03
C THR A 540 -15.18 -10.01 3.64
N HIS A 541 -14.43 -10.84 2.91
CA HIS A 541 -14.84 -11.31 1.59
C HIS A 541 -16.17 -12.11 1.60
N TYR A 542 -16.48 -12.77 2.70
CA TYR A 542 -17.74 -13.47 2.89
C TYR A 542 -18.75 -12.60 3.64
N ALA A 543 -18.36 -12.09 4.82
CA ALA A 543 -19.28 -11.43 5.73
C ALA A 543 -19.79 -10.07 5.19
N ALA A 544 -19.01 -9.36 4.38
CA ALA A 544 -19.41 -8.11 3.75
C ALA A 544 -19.62 -8.27 2.24
N MET A 545 -18.57 -8.65 1.50
CA MET A 545 -18.61 -8.60 0.04
C MET A 545 -19.64 -9.57 -0.55
N GLU A 546 -19.62 -10.87 -0.19
CA GLU A 546 -20.56 -11.84 -0.74
C GLU A 546 -21.98 -11.60 -0.21
N ARG A 547 -22.14 -11.36 1.10
CA ARG A 547 -23.44 -11.30 1.75
C ARG A 547 -24.17 -9.98 1.56
N ASP A 548 -23.47 -8.86 1.57
CA ASP A 548 -24.07 -7.53 1.43
C ASP A 548 -24.02 -7.02 0.00
N GLN A 549 -22.97 -7.35 -0.77
CA GLN A 549 -22.75 -6.83 -2.11
C GLN A 549 -23.11 -7.84 -3.20
N GLY A 550 -23.22 -9.13 -2.88
CA GLY A 550 -23.75 -10.16 -3.77
C GLY A 550 -22.76 -10.69 -4.80
N PHE A 551 -21.45 -10.47 -4.65
CA PHE A 551 -20.43 -11.00 -5.56
C PHE A 551 -19.25 -11.63 -4.82
N TRP A 552 -18.65 -12.64 -5.44
CA TRP A 552 -17.44 -13.34 -5.00
C TRP A 552 -16.83 -14.08 -6.19
N PRO A 553 -15.51 -14.13 -6.36
CA PRO A 553 -14.48 -13.33 -5.67
C PRO A 553 -14.46 -11.88 -6.14
N ALA A 554 -13.73 -11.00 -5.40
CA ALA A 554 -13.43 -9.65 -5.85
C ALA A 554 -12.63 -9.69 -7.16
N THR A 555 -12.81 -8.68 -8.01
CA THR A 555 -11.90 -8.50 -9.15
C THR A 555 -10.52 -8.16 -8.65
N MET A 556 -10.41 -7.26 -7.66
CA MET A 556 -9.12 -6.77 -7.18
C MET A 556 -9.07 -6.56 -5.67
N TYR A 557 -7.92 -6.93 -5.08
CA TYR A 557 -7.43 -6.45 -3.79
C TYR A 557 -6.23 -5.52 -4.04
N ILE A 558 -6.13 -4.44 -3.26
CA ILE A 558 -4.98 -3.53 -3.30
C ILE A 558 -4.63 -3.03 -1.91
N GLU A 559 -3.41 -3.31 -1.42
CA GLU A 559 -2.90 -2.86 -0.14
C GLU A 559 -1.37 -2.73 -0.14
N GLY A 560 -0.81 -2.33 1.00
CA GLY A 560 0.62 -2.24 1.22
C GLY A 560 1.34 -3.58 1.32
N LEU A 561 2.66 -3.54 1.22
CA LEU A 561 3.57 -4.70 1.31
C LEU A 561 3.43 -5.52 2.60
N ASP A 562 3.04 -4.89 3.70
CA ASP A 562 2.83 -5.53 5.01
C ASP A 562 1.66 -6.50 5.00
N GLN A 563 0.70 -6.34 4.09
CA GLN A 563 -0.51 -7.15 4.04
C GLN A 563 -0.30 -8.59 3.53
N TYR A 564 0.88 -8.93 3.05
CA TYR A 564 1.22 -10.33 2.80
C TYR A 564 1.24 -11.18 4.08
N ARG A 565 1.56 -10.58 5.24
CA ARG A 565 1.42 -11.19 6.56
C ARG A 565 0.12 -10.83 7.28
N GLY A 566 -0.69 -9.96 6.71
CA GLY A 566 -1.96 -9.49 7.23
C GLY A 566 -3.14 -9.95 6.40
N TRP A 567 -3.88 -8.99 5.85
CA TRP A 567 -5.16 -9.19 5.21
C TRP A 567 -5.13 -10.09 3.96
N PHE A 568 -4.11 -10.02 3.11
CA PHE A 568 -4.02 -10.92 1.94
C PHE A 568 -3.96 -12.38 2.39
N GLN A 569 -3.16 -12.67 3.41
CA GLN A 569 -3.00 -14.02 3.92
C GLN A 569 -4.23 -14.49 4.69
N SER A 570 -4.76 -13.68 5.62
CA SER A 570 -5.92 -14.06 6.42
C SER A 570 -7.17 -14.27 5.56
N SER A 571 -7.41 -13.40 4.55
CA SER A 571 -8.50 -13.57 3.58
C SER A 571 -8.38 -14.87 2.78
N LEU A 572 -7.17 -15.20 2.33
CA LEU A 572 -6.91 -16.45 1.62
C LEU A 572 -7.17 -17.67 2.50
N LEU A 573 -6.62 -17.66 3.72
CA LEU A 573 -6.75 -18.79 4.66
C LEU A 573 -8.20 -19.01 5.09
N VAL A 574 -8.97 -17.93 5.32
CA VAL A 574 -10.39 -18.03 5.66
C VAL A 574 -11.20 -18.53 4.44
N ALA A 575 -10.93 -18.03 3.24
CA ALA A 575 -11.63 -18.47 2.04
C ALA A 575 -11.43 -19.96 1.76
N VAL A 576 -10.21 -20.44 1.89
CA VAL A 576 -9.87 -21.86 1.66
C VAL A 576 -10.34 -22.71 2.83
N GLY A 577 -10.00 -22.37 4.07
CA GLY A 577 -10.28 -23.19 5.24
C GLY A 577 -11.76 -23.24 5.63
N ALA A 578 -12.50 -22.13 5.55
CA ALA A 578 -13.92 -22.09 5.88
C ALA A 578 -14.81 -22.53 4.72
N LEU A 579 -14.55 -22.01 3.52
CA LEU A 579 -15.47 -22.14 2.39
C LEU A 579 -15.05 -23.23 1.39
N GLY A 580 -13.83 -23.75 1.47
CA GLY A 580 -13.28 -24.68 0.49
C GLY A 580 -13.20 -24.10 -0.92
N ARG A 581 -13.00 -22.79 -1.03
CA ARG A 581 -12.93 -22.05 -2.30
C ARG A 581 -11.49 -21.61 -2.56
N GLY A 582 -11.22 -21.12 -3.79
CA GLY A 582 -9.94 -20.50 -4.15
C GLY A 582 -9.72 -19.14 -3.49
N ALA A 583 -8.79 -18.36 -4.04
CA ALA A 583 -8.52 -17.01 -3.56
C ALA A 583 -9.77 -16.11 -3.65
N PRO A 584 -10.06 -15.26 -2.65
CA PRO A 584 -11.20 -14.36 -2.68
C PRO A 584 -11.02 -13.15 -3.60
N PHE A 585 -9.95 -13.11 -4.37
CA PHE A 585 -9.61 -12.06 -5.34
C PHE A 585 -8.97 -12.65 -6.60
N LYS A 586 -9.22 -12.01 -7.74
CA LYS A 586 -8.64 -12.40 -9.05
C LYS A 586 -7.32 -11.68 -9.33
N GLU A 587 -7.19 -10.45 -8.84
CA GLU A 587 -5.98 -9.64 -8.96
C GLU A 587 -5.56 -9.14 -7.58
N CYS A 588 -4.25 -9.14 -7.34
CA CYS A 588 -3.66 -8.56 -6.13
C CYS A 588 -2.61 -7.54 -6.51
N LEU A 589 -2.87 -6.29 -6.21
CA LEU A 589 -1.96 -5.19 -6.46
C LEU A 589 -1.35 -4.72 -5.14
N THR A 590 -0.02 -4.50 -5.14
CA THR A 590 0.71 -4.15 -3.94
C THR A 590 1.45 -2.84 -4.10
N HIS A 591 1.32 -1.96 -3.13
CA HIS A 591 2.09 -0.72 -3.08
C HIS A 591 3.13 -0.71 -1.95
N GLY A 592 4.18 0.09 -2.12
CA GLY A 592 5.21 0.35 -1.11
C GLY A 592 4.68 1.21 0.04
N TRP A 593 5.57 1.53 0.97
CA TRP A 593 5.26 2.37 2.09
C TRP A 593 5.45 3.85 1.77
N THR A 594 4.82 4.70 2.55
CA THR A 594 5.10 6.14 2.52
C THR A 594 6.23 6.47 3.48
N VAL A 595 7.25 7.14 2.95
CA VAL A 595 8.46 7.49 3.69
C VAL A 595 8.73 8.99 3.62
N ASP A 596 9.56 9.52 4.52
CA ASP A 596 9.94 10.94 4.47
C ASP A 596 10.83 11.26 3.25
N GLY A 597 11.18 12.52 3.06
CA GLY A 597 12.02 12.96 1.94
C GLY A 597 13.41 12.30 1.88
N GLN A 598 13.88 11.74 2.99
CA GLN A 598 15.14 11.01 3.11
C GLN A 598 14.98 9.48 2.96
N GLY A 599 13.77 8.99 2.79
CA GLY A 599 13.47 7.55 2.66
C GLY A 599 13.35 6.82 4.00
N ARG A 600 13.13 7.52 5.10
CA ARG A 600 12.93 6.93 6.43
C ARG A 600 11.44 6.77 6.71
N ALA A 601 11.08 5.74 7.47
CA ALA A 601 9.71 5.56 7.96
C ALA A 601 9.22 6.82 8.71
N MET A 602 7.99 7.23 8.43
CA MET A 602 7.39 8.39 9.08
C MET A 602 6.82 8.01 10.45
N HIS A 603 7.29 8.67 11.49
CA HIS A 603 6.82 8.50 12.86
C HIS A 603 6.46 9.85 13.49
N LYS A 604 5.31 9.90 14.18
CA LYS A 604 4.90 11.13 14.92
C LYS A 604 5.93 11.55 15.97
N SER A 605 6.60 10.58 16.60
CA SER A 605 7.65 10.84 17.60
C SER A 605 8.91 11.46 17.02
N LEU A 606 9.20 11.26 15.74
CA LEU A 606 10.35 11.85 15.03
C LEU A 606 10.03 13.19 14.39
N GLY A 607 8.75 13.59 14.36
CA GLY A 607 8.31 14.83 13.73
C GLY A 607 8.53 14.90 12.22
N ASN A 608 8.76 13.74 11.57
CA ASN A 608 9.01 13.63 10.12
C ASN A 608 7.76 13.21 9.33
N GLY A 609 6.61 13.06 9.99
CA GLY A 609 5.34 12.72 9.34
C GLY A 609 4.66 13.94 8.75
N MET A 610 4.01 13.77 7.60
CA MET A 610 3.11 14.77 7.01
C MET A 610 1.66 14.35 7.28
N ASP A 611 0.83 15.34 7.62
CA ASP A 611 -0.60 15.13 7.83
C ASP A 611 -1.34 15.44 6.52
N PRO A 612 -2.16 14.52 5.98
CA PRO A 612 -2.99 14.79 4.81
C PRO A 612 -3.85 16.06 4.94
N ALA A 613 -4.34 16.37 6.14
CA ALA A 613 -5.14 17.56 6.39
C ALA A 613 -4.34 18.86 6.16
N GLU A 614 -3.07 18.89 6.52
CA GLU A 614 -2.18 20.03 6.23
C GLU A 614 -1.97 20.20 4.72
N ILE A 615 -1.83 19.07 4.00
CA ILE A 615 -1.68 19.07 2.54
C ILE A 615 -2.96 19.62 1.88
N PHE A 616 -4.14 19.19 2.31
CA PHE A 616 -5.41 19.69 1.80
C PHE A 616 -5.53 21.21 1.97
N ASN A 617 -5.13 21.72 3.12
CA ASN A 617 -5.23 23.14 3.44
C ASN A 617 -4.20 23.98 2.69
N LYS A 618 -3.02 23.46 2.42
CA LYS A 618 -1.92 24.19 1.77
C LYS A 618 -1.93 24.05 0.25
N TYR A 619 -2.12 22.83 -0.23
CA TYR A 619 -1.95 22.49 -1.66
C TYR A 619 -3.24 22.08 -2.34
N GLY A 620 -4.19 21.51 -1.61
CA GLY A 620 -5.40 20.89 -2.13
C GLY A 620 -5.29 19.38 -2.31
N ALA A 621 -6.45 18.72 -2.47
CA ALA A 621 -6.54 17.29 -2.64
C ALA A 621 -6.00 16.82 -4.00
N ASP A 622 -6.21 17.59 -5.08
CA ASP A 622 -5.66 17.25 -6.39
C ASP A 622 -4.13 17.16 -6.39
N LEU A 623 -3.43 18.00 -5.59
CA LEU A 623 -1.98 17.88 -5.46
C LEU A 623 -1.56 16.62 -4.69
N LEU A 624 -2.32 16.19 -3.69
CA LEU A 624 -2.09 14.92 -3.01
C LEU A 624 -2.34 13.74 -3.96
N ARG A 625 -3.43 13.80 -4.74
CA ARG A 625 -3.74 12.81 -5.79
C ARG A 625 -2.65 12.76 -6.85
N LEU A 626 -2.16 13.92 -7.30
CA LEU A 626 -1.06 14.00 -8.25
C LEU A 626 0.24 13.41 -7.67
N TRP A 627 0.51 13.60 -6.38
CA TRP A 627 1.64 12.96 -5.70
C TRP A 627 1.55 11.44 -5.80
N ALA A 628 0.40 10.85 -5.47
CA ALA A 628 0.18 9.41 -5.60
C ALA A 628 0.27 8.95 -7.07
N GLY A 629 -0.33 9.72 -7.99
CA GLY A 629 -0.40 9.40 -9.41
C GLY A 629 0.86 9.74 -10.22
N SER A 630 1.87 10.39 -9.64
CA SER A 630 3.15 10.69 -10.29
C SER A 630 4.31 9.87 -9.72
N SER A 631 4.07 9.11 -8.68
CA SER A 631 5.07 8.27 -8.03
C SER A 631 4.97 6.83 -8.53
N ASP A 632 6.11 6.17 -8.67
CA ASP A 632 6.14 4.71 -8.78
C ASP A 632 5.81 4.11 -7.41
N TYR A 633 4.57 3.70 -7.24
CA TYR A 633 4.05 3.20 -5.97
C TYR A 633 4.42 1.72 -5.70
N HIS A 634 5.02 1.01 -6.64
CA HIS A 634 5.51 -0.36 -6.42
C HIS A 634 6.71 -0.42 -5.47
N VAL A 635 7.34 0.73 -5.24
CA VAL A 635 8.40 0.95 -4.26
C VAL A 635 7.96 1.96 -3.22
N ASP A 636 8.79 2.21 -2.20
CA ASP A 636 8.50 3.19 -1.16
C ASP A 636 8.35 4.60 -1.73
N VAL A 637 7.24 5.26 -1.41
CA VAL A 637 6.86 6.56 -1.93
C VAL A 637 7.29 7.67 -0.97
N ARG A 638 8.20 8.52 -1.45
CA ARG A 638 8.69 9.66 -0.68
C ARG A 638 7.66 10.78 -0.60
N CYS A 639 7.59 11.40 0.56
CA CYS A 639 6.70 12.51 0.83
C CYS A 639 7.44 13.64 1.56
N SER A 640 7.40 14.85 0.98
CA SER A 640 7.96 16.05 1.59
C SER A 640 7.34 17.32 0.99
N ASP A 641 7.45 18.44 1.70
CA ASP A 641 6.94 19.74 1.23
C ASP A 641 7.59 20.17 -0.10
N ASP A 642 8.85 19.85 -0.32
CA ASP A 642 9.56 20.19 -1.56
C ASP A 642 9.04 19.38 -2.76
N ILE A 643 8.63 18.12 -2.54
CA ILE A 643 7.97 17.33 -3.57
C ILE A 643 6.64 17.98 -3.97
N PHE A 644 5.82 18.41 -3.02
CA PHE A 644 4.56 19.10 -3.32
C PHE A 644 4.76 20.46 -4.02
N LYS A 645 5.81 21.21 -3.69
CA LYS A 645 6.16 22.43 -4.42
C LYS A 645 6.51 22.15 -5.89
N GLN A 646 7.29 21.09 -6.13
CA GLN A 646 7.65 20.66 -7.49
C GLN A 646 6.42 20.20 -8.27
N LEU A 647 5.58 19.36 -7.66
CA LEU A 647 4.33 18.88 -8.27
C LEU A 647 3.38 20.03 -8.60
N SER A 648 3.37 21.09 -7.80
CA SER A 648 2.58 22.29 -8.09
C SER A 648 2.97 22.94 -9.42
N GLN A 649 4.24 22.87 -9.83
CA GLN A 649 4.67 23.37 -11.13
C GLN A 649 4.16 22.47 -12.27
N ASN A 650 4.22 21.16 -12.11
CA ASN A 650 3.69 20.22 -13.10
C ASN A 650 2.16 20.35 -13.24
N TYR A 651 1.45 20.47 -12.13
CA TYR A 651 0.02 20.75 -12.12
C TYR A 651 -0.34 22.01 -12.92
N LEU A 652 0.44 23.09 -12.75
CA LEU A 652 0.20 24.34 -13.47
C LEU A 652 0.39 24.20 -14.98
N LYS A 653 1.26 23.32 -15.46
CA LYS A 653 1.43 23.05 -16.89
C LYS A 653 0.12 22.53 -17.49
N PHE A 654 -0.45 21.49 -16.89
CA PHE A 654 -1.75 20.95 -17.32
C PHE A 654 -2.86 22.01 -17.25
N ARG A 655 -2.99 22.71 -16.12
CA ARG A 655 -4.02 23.71 -15.93
C ARG A 655 -3.91 24.88 -16.94
N ASN A 656 -2.70 25.36 -17.22
CA ASN A 656 -2.47 26.42 -18.20
C ASN A 656 -2.79 25.97 -19.62
N THR A 657 -2.47 24.70 -19.96
CA THR A 657 -2.85 24.09 -21.23
C THR A 657 -4.37 24.06 -21.39
N ALA A 658 -5.08 23.56 -20.37
CA ALA A 658 -6.55 23.53 -20.38
C ALA A 658 -7.15 24.96 -20.49
N LYS A 659 -6.60 25.91 -19.74
CA LYS A 659 -7.04 27.30 -19.81
C LYS A 659 -6.84 27.90 -21.21
N PHE A 660 -5.72 27.65 -21.86
CA PHE A 660 -5.48 28.12 -23.23
C PHE A 660 -6.54 27.56 -24.19
N CYS A 661 -6.86 26.27 -24.07
CA CYS A 661 -7.90 25.65 -24.89
C CYS A 661 -9.27 26.28 -24.62
N LEU A 662 -9.68 26.36 -23.35
CA LEU A 662 -10.97 26.95 -22.94
C LEU A 662 -11.14 28.39 -23.42
N ASP A 663 -10.11 29.24 -23.26
CA ASP A 663 -10.12 30.63 -23.64
C ASP A 663 -10.33 30.81 -25.17
N ASN A 664 -9.84 29.86 -25.97
CA ASN A 664 -9.92 29.91 -27.44
C ASN A 664 -11.10 29.11 -28.00
N LEU A 665 -11.87 28.40 -27.17
CA LEU A 665 -13.10 27.68 -27.57
C LEU A 665 -14.37 28.51 -27.34
N THR A 666 -14.27 29.74 -26.91
CA THR A 666 -15.45 30.61 -26.75
C THR A 666 -16.19 30.74 -28.08
N GLY A 667 -17.51 30.40 -28.08
CA GLY A 667 -18.37 30.43 -29.27
C GLY A 667 -18.08 29.28 -30.26
N PHE A 668 -17.33 28.25 -29.86
CA PHE A 668 -17.15 27.05 -30.64
C PHE A 668 -18.30 26.05 -30.37
N ASP A 669 -18.85 25.52 -31.46
CA ASP A 669 -19.89 24.49 -31.39
C ASP A 669 -19.26 23.10 -31.65
N PRO A 670 -19.21 22.20 -30.65
CA PRO A 670 -18.59 20.90 -30.82
C PRO A 670 -19.38 19.92 -31.72
N GLU A 671 -20.59 20.27 -32.12
CA GLU A 671 -21.33 19.54 -33.16
C GLU A 671 -20.86 19.87 -34.58
N GLN A 672 -20.07 20.94 -34.73
CA GLN A 672 -19.57 21.44 -36.02
C GLN A 672 -18.03 21.26 -36.10
N LEU A 673 -17.55 20.04 -35.86
CA LEU A 673 -16.14 19.75 -36.05
C LEU A 673 -15.77 19.86 -37.54
N VAL A 674 -14.61 20.41 -37.82
CA VAL A 674 -14.05 20.44 -39.19
C VAL A 674 -13.67 19.02 -39.58
N ALA A 675 -14.12 18.58 -40.78
CA ALA A 675 -13.76 17.27 -41.30
C ALA A 675 -12.25 17.17 -41.52
N ALA A 676 -11.70 15.96 -41.36
CA ALA A 676 -10.27 15.71 -41.51
C ALA A 676 -9.68 16.18 -42.85
N ALA A 677 -10.45 16.08 -43.92
CA ALA A 677 -10.03 16.54 -45.27
C ALA A 677 -9.90 18.02 -45.40
N ASP A 678 -10.69 18.80 -44.58
CA ASP A 678 -10.71 20.27 -44.60
C ASP A 678 -9.87 20.87 -43.48
N MET A 679 -9.28 20.01 -42.61
CA MET A 679 -8.46 20.42 -41.49
C MET A 679 -7.03 20.73 -41.94
N GLN A 680 -6.43 21.77 -41.40
CA GLN A 680 -5.02 22.08 -41.67
C GLN A 680 -4.09 20.97 -41.16
N GLU A 681 -3.02 20.70 -41.93
CA GLU A 681 -2.10 19.59 -41.60
C GLU A 681 -1.44 19.70 -40.23
N LEU A 682 -1.08 20.93 -39.79
CA LEU A 682 -0.56 21.20 -38.44
C LEU A 682 -1.57 20.79 -37.35
N ASP A 683 -2.85 21.06 -37.56
CA ASP A 683 -3.89 20.70 -36.59
C ASP A 683 -4.09 19.17 -36.55
N ARG A 684 -4.02 18.51 -37.69
CA ARG A 684 -4.00 17.05 -37.80
C ARG A 684 -2.75 16.43 -37.16
N TRP A 685 -1.58 17.10 -37.28
CA TRP A 685 -0.38 16.71 -36.56
C TRP A 685 -0.61 16.67 -35.06
N ALA A 686 -1.20 17.72 -34.49
CA ALA A 686 -1.50 17.81 -33.07
C ALA A 686 -2.45 16.69 -32.61
N VAL A 687 -3.49 16.37 -33.42
CA VAL A 687 -4.40 15.25 -33.13
C VAL A 687 -3.69 13.89 -33.28
N THR A 688 -2.77 13.74 -34.23
CA THR A 688 -1.96 12.52 -34.35
C THR A 688 -1.08 12.29 -33.13
N ARG A 689 -0.45 13.36 -32.59
CA ARG A 689 0.29 13.29 -31.32
C ARG A 689 -0.62 12.94 -30.14
N LEU A 690 -1.84 13.51 -30.13
CA LEU A 690 -2.88 13.16 -29.14
C LEU A 690 -3.26 11.67 -29.22
N ASN A 691 -3.43 11.09 -30.43
CA ASN A 691 -3.73 9.67 -30.59
C ASN A 691 -2.64 8.77 -29.99
N SER A 692 -1.36 9.16 -30.15
CA SER A 692 -0.24 8.46 -29.52
C SER A 692 -0.30 8.54 -27.98
N LEU A 693 -0.67 9.71 -27.44
CA LEU A 693 -0.90 9.91 -26.02
C LEU A 693 -2.04 9.03 -25.52
N ILE A 694 -3.19 9.01 -26.22
CA ILE A 694 -4.35 8.21 -25.83
C ILE A 694 -3.99 6.74 -25.70
N ARG A 695 -3.31 6.15 -26.71
CA ARG A 695 -2.86 4.75 -26.65
C ARG A 695 -1.96 4.50 -25.44
N ARG A 696 -0.92 5.34 -25.26
CA ARG A 696 -0.01 5.22 -24.12
C ARG A 696 -0.73 5.30 -22.79
N VAL A 697 -1.72 6.18 -22.64
CA VAL A 697 -2.49 6.33 -21.40
C VAL A 697 -3.34 5.08 -21.14
N PHE A 698 -4.00 4.51 -22.17
CA PHE A 698 -4.75 3.28 -22.00
C PHE A 698 -3.85 2.13 -21.57
N ASP A 699 -2.71 1.92 -22.24
CA ASP A 699 -1.74 0.88 -21.89
C ASP A 699 -1.25 1.05 -20.45
N SER A 700 -1.02 2.29 -20.01
CA SER A 700 -0.55 2.60 -18.66
C SER A 700 -1.64 2.33 -17.60
N TYR A 701 -2.93 2.63 -17.89
CA TYR A 701 -4.02 2.26 -16.99
C TYR A 701 -4.23 0.75 -16.90
N ASP A 702 -4.06 0.00 -18.01
CA ASP A 702 -4.16 -1.45 -18.03
C ASP A 702 -3.02 -2.13 -17.26
N ALA A 703 -1.85 -1.49 -17.25
CA ALA A 703 -0.69 -1.91 -16.46
C ALA A 703 -0.72 -1.40 -15.01
N TYR A 704 -1.68 -0.54 -14.65
CA TYR A 704 -1.75 0.17 -13.37
C TYR A 704 -0.56 1.14 -13.12
N GLU A 705 0.08 1.64 -14.18
CA GLU A 705 1.22 2.55 -14.10
C GLU A 705 0.78 4.02 -14.15
N PHE A 706 0.18 4.52 -13.08
CA PHE A 706 -0.39 5.88 -13.01
C PHE A 706 0.65 6.99 -13.17
N HIS A 707 1.88 6.74 -12.76
CA HIS A 707 2.99 7.68 -12.97
C HIS A 707 3.30 7.85 -14.46
N ALA A 708 3.19 6.80 -15.26
CA ALA A 708 3.37 6.88 -16.70
C ALA A 708 2.26 7.72 -17.38
N VAL A 709 1.01 7.63 -16.88
CA VAL A 709 -0.10 8.50 -17.31
C VAL A 709 0.21 9.97 -17.02
N SER A 710 0.59 10.28 -15.79
CA SER A 710 0.90 11.66 -15.35
C SER A 710 2.06 12.26 -16.14
N HIS A 711 3.13 11.51 -16.33
CA HIS A 711 4.29 11.96 -17.10
C HIS A 711 3.95 12.16 -18.58
N ALA A 712 3.23 11.22 -19.21
CA ALA A 712 2.87 11.33 -20.62
C ALA A 712 2.00 12.56 -20.91
N ILE A 713 1.00 12.83 -20.06
CA ILE A 713 0.14 14.01 -20.20
C ILE A 713 0.95 15.31 -20.00
N ASN A 714 1.83 15.33 -19.00
CA ASN A 714 2.65 16.50 -18.71
C ASN A 714 3.63 16.81 -19.84
N ASP A 715 4.29 15.79 -20.40
CA ASP A 715 5.18 15.91 -21.54
C ASP A 715 4.44 16.43 -22.78
N PHE A 716 3.26 15.90 -23.05
CA PHE A 716 2.41 16.39 -24.15
C PHE A 716 2.03 17.86 -23.98
N CYS A 717 1.65 18.28 -22.77
CA CYS A 717 1.35 19.68 -22.46
C CYS A 717 2.55 20.60 -22.70
N GLU A 718 3.74 20.17 -22.32
CA GLU A 718 4.96 21.01 -22.39
C GLU A 718 5.58 20.99 -23.76
N VAL A 719 5.83 19.80 -24.30
CA VAL A 719 6.63 19.62 -25.53
C VAL A 719 5.78 19.81 -26.78
N ASP A 720 4.70 19.03 -26.90
CA ASP A 720 3.90 19.05 -28.12
C ASP A 720 2.99 20.30 -28.19
N LEU A 721 2.37 20.67 -27.07
CA LEU A 721 1.39 21.76 -27.07
C LEU A 721 2.03 23.12 -26.82
N SER A 722 2.59 23.35 -25.63
CA SER A 722 3.04 24.69 -25.22
C SER A 722 4.21 25.21 -26.04
N SER A 723 5.23 24.38 -26.24
CA SER A 723 6.47 24.75 -26.93
C SER A 723 6.35 24.75 -28.45
N PHE A 724 5.36 24.07 -28.99
CA PHE A 724 5.22 23.93 -30.45
C PHE A 724 3.84 24.37 -30.94
N TYR A 725 2.80 23.56 -30.75
CA TYR A 725 1.51 23.76 -31.40
C TYR A 725 0.82 25.07 -30.97
N PHE A 726 0.67 25.35 -29.71
CA PHE A 726 -0.01 26.55 -29.23
C PHE A 726 0.71 27.82 -29.64
N ASP A 727 2.03 27.82 -29.64
CA ASP A 727 2.82 28.95 -29.99
C ASP A 727 2.58 29.36 -31.46
N ILE A 728 2.53 28.36 -32.36
CA ILE A 728 2.32 28.57 -33.80
C ILE A 728 0.90 29.06 -34.09
N ILE A 729 -0.13 28.47 -33.48
CA ILE A 729 -1.53 28.74 -33.83
C ILE A 729 -2.08 30.08 -33.28
N LYS A 730 -1.35 30.74 -32.38
CA LYS A 730 -1.80 32.03 -31.76
C LYS A 730 -2.19 33.06 -32.77
N ASP A 731 -1.39 33.23 -33.83
CA ASP A 731 -1.69 34.23 -34.86
C ASP A 731 -3.02 33.93 -35.58
N ARG A 732 -3.26 32.65 -35.93
CA ARG A 732 -4.54 32.22 -36.55
C ARG A 732 -5.73 32.44 -35.63
N LEU A 733 -5.59 32.01 -34.36
CA LEU A 733 -6.66 32.13 -33.38
C LEU A 733 -7.06 33.57 -33.12
N TYR A 734 -6.10 34.49 -33.08
CA TYR A 734 -6.34 35.90 -32.67
C TYR A 734 -6.55 36.84 -33.87
N CYS A 735 -5.87 36.61 -34.97
CA CYS A 735 -5.85 37.57 -36.11
C CYS A 735 -6.75 37.19 -37.29
N ASP A 736 -7.14 35.92 -37.42
CA ASP A 736 -8.06 35.52 -38.49
C ASP A 736 -9.51 35.89 -38.17
N GLY A 737 -10.37 35.83 -39.17
CA GLY A 737 -11.80 36.06 -38.98
C GLY A 737 -12.43 35.03 -38.03
N GLU A 738 -13.39 35.44 -37.24
CA GLU A 738 -14.02 34.60 -36.22
C GLU A 738 -14.50 33.24 -36.75
N HIS A 739 -15.03 33.20 -37.98
CA HIS A 739 -15.57 32.00 -38.61
C HIS A 739 -14.69 31.47 -39.76
N SER A 740 -13.42 31.92 -39.82
CA SER A 740 -12.50 31.43 -40.88
C SER A 740 -12.23 29.93 -40.74
N ALA A 741 -12.05 29.25 -41.89
CA ALA A 741 -11.73 27.83 -41.92
C ALA A 741 -10.45 27.51 -41.12
N SER A 742 -9.44 28.38 -41.24
CA SER A 742 -8.17 28.26 -40.50
C SER A 742 -8.35 28.30 -38.98
N ARG A 743 -9.17 29.23 -38.47
CA ARG A 743 -9.43 29.34 -37.04
C ARG A 743 -10.30 28.14 -36.56
N ARG A 744 -11.33 27.74 -37.35
CA ARG A 744 -12.18 26.60 -37.01
C ARG A 744 -11.44 25.26 -36.99
N SER A 745 -10.47 25.10 -37.90
CA SER A 745 -9.55 23.96 -37.91
C SER A 745 -8.78 23.87 -36.59
N ALA A 746 -8.14 24.98 -36.17
CA ALA A 746 -7.43 25.04 -34.90
C ALA A 746 -8.36 24.78 -33.68
N GLN A 747 -9.58 25.36 -33.68
CA GLN A 747 -10.55 25.15 -32.60
C GLN A 747 -11.01 23.68 -32.51
N THR A 748 -11.18 23.00 -33.65
CA THR A 748 -11.48 21.57 -33.69
C THR A 748 -10.39 20.78 -32.97
N ALA A 749 -9.11 21.02 -33.31
CA ALA A 749 -7.99 20.35 -32.63
C ALA A 749 -7.95 20.68 -31.13
N LEU A 750 -8.12 21.94 -30.75
CA LEU A 750 -8.14 22.34 -29.33
C LEU A 750 -9.27 21.67 -28.55
N PHE A 751 -10.46 21.52 -29.15
CA PHE A 751 -11.57 20.82 -28.52
C PHE A 751 -11.26 19.33 -28.31
N LEU A 752 -10.78 18.63 -29.36
CA LEU A 752 -10.44 17.20 -29.26
C LEU A 752 -9.32 16.96 -28.21
N ILE A 753 -8.32 17.85 -28.17
CA ILE A 753 -7.22 17.79 -27.19
C ILE A 753 -7.77 18.00 -25.77
N LEU A 754 -8.57 19.01 -25.55
CA LEU A 754 -9.12 19.33 -24.22
C LEU A 754 -10.04 18.23 -23.73
N ASP A 755 -10.96 17.75 -24.55
CA ASP A 755 -11.90 16.66 -24.24
C ASP A 755 -11.13 15.38 -23.84
N ALA A 756 -10.18 14.96 -24.67
CA ALA A 756 -9.41 13.76 -24.41
C ALA A 756 -8.55 13.88 -23.14
N MET A 757 -7.80 14.97 -22.98
CA MET A 757 -6.94 15.16 -21.81
C MET A 757 -7.75 15.25 -20.52
N THR A 758 -8.90 15.90 -20.53
CA THR A 758 -9.78 16.04 -19.36
C THR A 758 -10.28 14.68 -18.91
N ARG A 759 -10.78 13.86 -19.85
CA ARG A 759 -11.28 12.50 -19.54
C ARG A 759 -10.17 11.56 -19.10
N MET A 760 -8.99 11.59 -19.75
CA MET A 760 -7.88 10.73 -19.42
C MET A 760 -7.25 11.03 -18.06
N PHE A 761 -7.26 12.29 -17.63
CA PHE A 761 -6.64 12.71 -16.37
C PHE A 761 -7.63 12.79 -15.20
N ALA A 762 -8.94 12.68 -15.46
CA ALA A 762 -10.00 12.71 -14.44
C ALA A 762 -9.84 11.67 -13.32
N PRO A 763 -9.34 10.44 -13.55
CA PRO A 763 -9.06 9.52 -12.47
C PRO A 763 -8.03 10.06 -11.46
N ILE A 764 -7.04 10.84 -11.91
CA ILE A 764 -5.95 11.35 -11.08
C ILE A 764 -6.25 12.76 -10.56
N LEU A 765 -6.52 13.72 -11.45
CA LEU A 765 -6.84 15.12 -11.09
C LEU A 765 -8.37 15.34 -11.08
N ALA A 766 -9.05 14.69 -10.13
CA ALA A 766 -10.50 14.60 -10.10
C ALA A 766 -11.21 15.95 -10.07
N PHE A 767 -10.77 16.86 -9.21
CA PHE A 767 -11.41 18.16 -9.03
C PHE A 767 -11.13 19.11 -10.20
N THR A 768 -9.88 19.13 -10.66
CA THR A 768 -9.48 20.02 -11.77
C THR A 768 -10.13 19.58 -13.08
N CYS A 769 -10.18 18.27 -13.37
CA CYS A 769 -10.83 17.78 -14.57
C CYS A 769 -12.34 18.01 -14.55
N GLU A 770 -12.99 17.91 -13.38
CA GLU A 770 -14.40 18.27 -13.23
C GLU A 770 -14.60 19.78 -13.46
N GLU A 771 -13.75 20.65 -12.90
CA GLU A 771 -13.81 22.09 -13.14
C GLU A 771 -13.65 22.44 -14.63
N ILE A 772 -12.73 21.75 -15.32
CA ILE A 772 -12.53 21.92 -16.77
C ILE A 772 -13.77 21.44 -17.52
N TRP A 773 -14.28 20.25 -17.16
CA TRP A 773 -15.47 19.66 -17.78
C TRP A 773 -16.67 20.60 -17.73
N LEU A 774 -16.97 21.11 -16.54
CA LEU A 774 -18.10 22.05 -16.35
C LEU A 774 -17.91 23.40 -17.08
N ALA A 775 -16.70 23.73 -17.48
CA ALA A 775 -16.38 24.98 -18.17
C ALA A 775 -16.28 24.86 -19.70
N MET A 776 -16.15 23.64 -20.24
CA MET A 776 -15.97 23.43 -21.69
C MET A 776 -17.31 23.22 -22.41
N PRO A 777 -17.37 23.44 -23.73
CA PRO A 777 -18.54 23.09 -24.53
C PRO A 777 -18.64 21.56 -24.66
N HIS A 778 -19.89 21.05 -24.76
CA HIS A 778 -20.19 19.61 -24.83
C HIS A 778 -20.91 19.24 -26.09
N ARG A 779 -20.70 18.01 -26.58
CA ARG A 779 -21.52 17.40 -27.61
C ARG A 779 -22.88 17.00 -27.01
N GLN A 780 -23.91 16.83 -27.84
CA GLN A 780 -25.22 16.36 -27.37
C GLN A 780 -25.16 14.96 -26.76
N ALA A 781 -24.19 14.14 -27.21
CA ALA A 781 -23.96 12.79 -26.66
C ALA A 781 -23.27 12.78 -25.29
N ASP A 782 -22.68 13.89 -24.88
CA ASP A 782 -21.94 13.99 -23.62
C ASP A 782 -22.87 14.32 -22.46
N ASP A 783 -22.63 13.72 -21.31
CA ASP A 783 -23.28 14.12 -20.08
C ASP A 783 -22.51 15.29 -19.46
N GLY A 784 -23.03 16.49 -19.63
CA GLY A 784 -22.36 17.71 -19.12
C GLY A 784 -22.35 17.87 -17.61
N ARG A 785 -23.05 17.00 -16.86
CA ARG A 785 -23.12 17.09 -15.39
C ARG A 785 -21.82 16.67 -14.70
N SER A 786 -21.10 15.70 -15.25
CA SER A 786 -19.82 15.25 -14.70
C SER A 786 -18.96 14.57 -15.76
N VAL A 787 -17.64 14.77 -15.66
CA VAL A 787 -16.68 14.07 -16.52
C VAL A 787 -16.75 12.55 -16.30
N LEU A 788 -17.05 12.08 -15.10
CA LEU A 788 -17.16 10.67 -14.77
C LEU A 788 -18.33 9.95 -15.45
N PHE A 789 -19.32 10.69 -15.89
CA PHE A 789 -20.45 10.12 -16.63
C PHE A 789 -20.12 9.85 -18.10
N ASN A 790 -18.88 10.09 -18.51
CA ASN A 790 -18.46 9.96 -19.89
C ASN A 790 -17.31 8.96 -20.01
N CYS A 791 -17.32 8.20 -21.10
CA CYS A 791 -16.22 7.27 -21.36
C CYS A 791 -14.95 8.02 -21.75
N MET A 792 -13.79 7.42 -21.47
CA MET A 792 -12.51 7.86 -22.05
C MET A 792 -12.61 7.74 -23.57
N VAL A 793 -12.03 8.71 -24.26
CA VAL A 793 -12.07 8.76 -25.72
C VAL A 793 -11.11 7.75 -26.33
N GLN A 794 -11.52 7.21 -27.48
CA GLN A 794 -10.64 6.40 -28.32
C GLN A 794 -9.82 7.32 -29.26
N PRO A 795 -8.69 6.85 -29.81
CA PRO A 795 -7.91 7.59 -30.79
C PRO A 795 -8.80 8.08 -31.96
N TYR A 796 -8.63 9.34 -32.35
CA TYR A 796 -9.32 9.97 -33.47
C TYR A 796 -8.64 9.62 -34.78
N GLU A 797 -8.74 8.36 -35.22
CA GLU A 797 -8.01 7.83 -36.37
C GLU A 797 -8.31 8.55 -37.69
N ASP A 798 -9.52 9.05 -37.86
CA ASP A 798 -9.94 9.81 -39.07
C ASP A 798 -9.08 11.07 -39.27
N TYR A 799 -8.56 11.66 -38.20
CA TYR A 799 -7.73 12.84 -38.23
C TYR A 799 -6.22 12.52 -38.33
N ALA A 800 -5.85 11.26 -38.23
CA ALA A 800 -4.45 10.88 -38.19
C ALA A 800 -3.73 11.22 -39.51
N LEU A 801 -2.51 11.67 -39.39
CA LEU A 801 -1.57 11.80 -40.50
C LEU A 801 -0.85 10.48 -40.74
N PRO A 802 -0.51 10.16 -41.99
CA PRO A 802 0.31 9.02 -42.26
C PRO A 802 1.77 9.23 -41.77
N GLU A 803 2.49 8.14 -41.63
CA GLU A 803 3.83 8.13 -41.02
C GLU A 803 4.82 9.05 -41.75
N ASP A 804 4.84 9.04 -43.10
CA ASP A 804 5.68 9.92 -43.90
C ASP A 804 5.41 11.42 -43.67
N ALA A 805 4.16 11.78 -43.39
CA ALA A 805 3.83 13.16 -42.99
C ALA A 805 4.33 13.46 -41.58
N MET A 806 4.24 12.53 -40.66
CA MET A 806 4.76 12.70 -39.30
C MET A 806 6.29 12.84 -39.31
N ASP A 807 6.99 12.11 -40.17
CA ASP A 807 8.43 12.25 -40.37
C ASP A 807 8.79 13.63 -40.91
N ARG A 808 8.03 14.19 -41.88
CA ARG A 808 8.21 15.56 -42.34
C ARG A 808 8.02 16.58 -41.19
N TRP A 809 7.03 16.39 -40.36
CA TRP A 809 6.80 17.25 -39.20
C TRP A 809 7.92 17.19 -38.15
N ALA A 810 8.51 15.99 -37.93
CA ALA A 810 9.69 15.88 -37.08
C ALA A 810 10.88 16.71 -37.61
N ARG A 811 11.09 16.73 -38.92
CA ARG A 811 12.13 17.55 -39.59
C ARG A 811 11.80 19.06 -39.49
N ILE A 812 10.52 19.44 -39.68
CA ILE A 812 10.08 20.82 -39.49
C ILE A 812 10.36 21.27 -38.05
N ALA A 813 10.07 20.43 -37.07
CA ALA A 813 10.35 20.75 -35.67
C ALA A 813 11.85 20.90 -35.37
N ALA A 814 12.70 20.10 -35.98
CA ALA A 814 14.16 20.21 -35.85
C ALA A 814 14.67 21.52 -36.42
N VAL A 815 14.22 21.88 -37.63
CA VAL A 815 14.58 23.19 -38.31
C VAL A 815 14.07 24.34 -37.45
N ARG A 816 12.82 24.29 -36.96
CA ARG A 816 12.27 25.32 -36.06
C ARG A 816 13.11 25.48 -34.79
N SER A 817 13.62 24.39 -34.23
CA SER A 817 14.52 24.46 -33.06
C SER A 817 15.81 25.21 -33.38
N ALA A 818 16.42 24.96 -34.54
CA ALA A 818 17.62 25.68 -35.00
C ALA A 818 17.34 27.17 -35.24
N VAL A 819 16.19 27.49 -35.87
CA VAL A 819 15.75 28.87 -36.10
C VAL A 819 15.52 29.59 -34.76
N ASN A 820 14.88 28.93 -33.78
CA ASN A 820 14.68 29.51 -32.44
C ASN A 820 16.03 29.86 -31.77
N GLY A 821 17.02 28.96 -31.88
CA GLY A 821 18.37 29.22 -31.36
C GLY A 821 19.03 30.43 -32.01
N ALA A 822 18.89 30.56 -33.35
CA ALA A 822 19.41 31.70 -34.08
C ALA A 822 18.68 33.03 -33.74
N LEU A 823 17.37 32.97 -33.55
CA LEU A 823 16.55 34.11 -33.10
C LEU A 823 16.91 34.57 -31.69
N GLU A 824 17.20 33.63 -30.75
CA GLU A 824 17.70 33.99 -29.42
C GLU A 824 19.04 34.70 -29.50
N GLN A 825 19.96 34.21 -30.30
CA GLN A 825 21.27 34.86 -30.51
C GLN A 825 21.09 36.26 -31.10
N ALA A 826 20.25 36.38 -32.14
CA ALA A 826 19.97 37.70 -32.77
C ALA A 826 19.31 38.71 -31.81
N ARG A 827 18.50 38.23 -30.85
CA ARG A 827 17.95 39.07 -29.75
C ARG A 827 19.04 39.48 -28.77
N ALA A 828 19.90 38.58 -28.39
CA ALA A 828 21.03 38.86 -27.49
C ALA A 828 21.95 39.94 -28.13
N ASP A 829 22.22 39.84 -29.44
CA ASP A 829 23.02 40.74 -30.22
C ASP A 829 22.28 42.06 -30.58
N LYS A 830 21.00 42.16 -30.21
CA LYS A 830 20.12 43.32 -30.52
C LYS A 830 19.90 43.56 -32.00
N THR A 831 20.07 42.55 -32.85
CA THR A 831 19.78 42.61 -34.28
C THR A 831 18.28 42.71 -34.51
N ILE A 832 17.50 42.05 -33.68
CA ILE A 832 16.02 42.10 -33.63
C ILE A 832 15.55 42.29 -32.20
N GLY A 833 14.33 42.80 -32.01
CA GLY A 833 13.67 42.90 -30.72
C GLY A 833 12.72 41.74 -30.47
N LYS A 834 11.99 41.31 -31.50
CA LYS A 834 11.01 40.22 -31.44
C LYS A 834 11.15 39.32 -32.67
N SER A 835 10.77 38.03 -32.55
CA SER A 835 10.83 37.08 -33.68
C SER A 835 10.08 37.57 -34.93
N LEU A 836 8.90 38.20 -34.78
CA LEU A 836 8.15 38.81 -35.87
C LEU A 836 8.81 40.05 -36.52
N GLU A 837 9.98 40.46 -36.09
CA GLU A 837 10.79 41.49 -36.72
C GLU A 837 11.94 40.90 -37.58
N ALA A 838 12.00 39.57 -37.66
CA ALA A 838 13.05 38.82 -38.36
C ALA A 838 12.64 38.41 -39.77
N GLU A 839 13.61 38.48 -40.66
CA GLU A 839 13.77 37.72 -41.88
C GLU A 839 14.80 36.62 -41.60
N VAL A 840 14.51 35.38 -42.00
CA VAL A 840 15.36 34.24 -41.73
C VAL A 840 15.74 33.55 -43.06
N ASP A 841 17.03 33.36 -43.28
CA ASP A 841 17.54 32.54 -44.37
C ASP A 841 17.96 31.19 -43.76
N VAL A 842 17.32 30.09 -44.23
CA VAL A 842 17.57 28.75 -43.77
C VAL A 842 18.20 27.94 -44.91
N THR A 843 19.38 27.44 -44.68
CA THR A 843 19.98 26.43 -45.58
C THR A 843 19.70 25.05 -45.00
N VAL A 844 19.13 24.17 -45.81
CA VAL A 844 18.78 22.80 -45.38
C VAL A 844 19.51 21.75 -46.19
N PRO A 845 19.85 20.59 -45.61
CA PRO A 845 20.42 19.48 -46.39
C PRO A 845 19.42 18.90 -47.39
N ALA A 846 19.91 18.17 -48.38
CA ALA A 846 19.10 17.60 -49.47
C ALA A 846 17.89 16.78 -49.02
N GLU A 847 18.00 16.12 -47.87
CA GLU A 847 16.91 15.36 -47.25
C GLU A 847 15.75 16.21 -46.74
N ASP A 848 16.00 17.51 -46.49
CA ASP A 848 15.00 18.47 -46.03
C ASP A 848 14.59 19.45 -47.16
N ALA A 849 14.95 19.12 -48.42
CA ALA A 849 14.68 19.96 -49.62
C ALA A 849 13.18 20.32 -49.79
N PHE A 850 12.26 19.47 -49.27
CA PHE A 850 10.81 19.71 -49.31
C PHE A 850 10.42 21.07 -48.65
N LEU A 851 11.25 21.57 -47.72
CA LEU A 851 11.01 22.86 -47.07
C LEU A 851 11.19 24.06 -48.03
N ALA A 852 12.02 23.89 -49.08
CA ALA A 852 12.16 24.93 -50.12
C ALA A 852 10.95 24.98 -51.08
N ASP A 853 10.18 23.90 -51.16
CA ASP A 853 8.95 23.77 -51.96
C ASP A 853 7.70 24.23 -51.19
N MET A 854 7.80 24.46 -49.88
CA MET A 854 6.71 24.97 -49.08
C MET A 854 6.42 26.44 -49.39
N ASP A 855 5.13 26.82 -49.25
CA ASP A 855 4.73 28.21 -49.30
C ASP A 855 5.49 29.02 -48.26
N ALA A 856 6.16 30.10 -48.65
CA ALA A 856 7.01 30.89 -47.76
C ALA A 856 6.23 31.54 -46.63
N ASP A 857 4.98 31.96 -46.87
CA ASP A 857 4.14 32.59 -45.83
C ASP A 857 3.74 31.53 -44.79
N THR A 858 3.40 30.31 -45.23
CA THR A 858 3.10 29.17 -44.37
C THR A 858 4.31 28.78 -43.51
N LEU A 859 5.50 28.67 -44.12
CA LEU A 859 6.71 28.38 -43.38
C LEU A 859 7.10 29.50 -42.40
N ALA A 860 6.94 30.78 -42.78
CA ALA A 860 7.15 31.90 -41.90
C ALA A 860 6.20 31.87 -40.68
N ASP A 861 4.94 31.41 -40.85
CA ASP A 861 4.00 31.21 -39.77
C ASP A 861 4.44 30.08 -38.83
N LEU A 862 4.90 28.96 -39.36
CA LEU A 862 5.42 27.85 -38.59
C LEU A 862 6.65 28.21 -37.75
N LEU A 863 7.52 29.07 -38.32
CA LEU A 863 8.75 29.57 -37.68
C LEU A 863 8.52 30.81 -36.80
N ILE A 864 7.32 31.38 -36.83
CA ILE A 864 6.92 32.61 -36.12
C ILE A 864 7.86 33.79 -36.46
N VAL A 865 8.11 33.96 -37.74
CA VAL A 865 8.90 35.09 -38.30
C VAL A 865 8.08 35.85 -39.35
N SER A 866 8.55 37.03 -39.78
CA SER A 866 7.86 37.78 -40.83
C SER A 866 8.18 37.29 -42.23
N GLN A 867 9.42 36.83 -42.45
CA GLN A 867 9.89 36.46 -43.77
C GLN A 867 10.86 35.28 -43.61
N VAL A 868 10.83 34.32 -44.56
CA VAL A 868 11.74 33.18 -44.59
C VAL A 868 12.14 32.88 -46.03
N ARG A 869 13.40 32.53 -46.23
CA ARG A 869 13.91 31.95 -47.47
C ARG A 869 14.59 30.61 -47.16
N VAL A 870 14.35 29.63 -47.96
CA VAL A 870 14.98 28.29 -47.81
C VAL A 870 15.83 28.03 -49.07
N THR A 871 17.03 27.55 -48.80
CA THR A 871 17.98 27.10 -49.86
C THR A 871 18.48 25.70 -49.49
N VAL A 872 18.75 24.88 -50.50
CA VAL A 872 19.32 23.54 -50.28
C VAL A 872 20.85 23.66 -50.35
N GLY A 873 21.54 23.07 -49.37
CA GLY A 873 22.97 23.03 -49.23
C GLY A 873 23.50 21.80 -48.52
N ASP A 874 24.72 21.85 -47.99
CA ASP A 874 25.36 20.64 -47.41
C ASP A 874 24.93 20.37 -45.96
N ALA A 875 24.50 21.39 -45.22
CA ALA A 875 24.15 21.28 -43.81
C ALA A 875 23.14 22.33 -43.38
N LEU A 876 22.39 22.04 -42.31
CA LEU A 876 21.45 22.99 -41.70
C LEU A 876 22.22 24.20 -41.14
N SER A 877 21.90 25.41 -41.66
CA SER A 877 22.37 26.69 -41.11
C SER A 877 21.26 27.72 -41.16
N VAL A 878 21.32 28.65 -40.26
CA VAL A 878 20.30 29.70 -40.11
C VAL A 878 20.98 31.06 -39.92
N THR A 879 20.58 32.03 -40.73
CA THR A 879 20.98 33.44 -40.54
C THR A 879 19.74 34.30 -40.32
N VAL A 880 19.86 35.26 -39.42
CA VAL A 880 18.76 36.18 -39.01
C VAL A 880 19.11 37.61 -39.35
N ALA A 881 18.21 38.29 -40.03
CA ALA A 881 18.28 39.73 -40.34
C ALA A 881 16.96 40.43 -39.95
N PRO A 882 16.95 41.75 -39.81
CA PRO A 882 15.70 42.51 -39.68
C PRO A 882 14.83 42.37 -40.94
N ALA A 883 13.55 42.05 -40.75
CA ALA A 883 12.60 41.90 -41.87
C ALA A 883 12.38 43.20 -42.66
N GLN A 884 12.20 43.07 -43.97
CA GLN A 884 11.95 44.19 -44.88
C GLN A 884 10.47 44.61 -44.87
N GLY A 885 10.20 45.89 -44.84
CA GLY A 885 8.84 46.43 -44.95
C GLY A 885 8.38 47.23 -43.74
N VAL A 886 7.07 47.25 -43.52
CA VAL A 886 6.41 48.03 -42.45
C VAL A 886 5.68 47.05 -41.51
N LYS A 887 5.69 47.36 -40.24
CA LYS A 887 5.00 46.54 -39.22
C LYS A 887 3.48 46.73 -39.34
N CYS A 888 2.77 45.63 -39.54
CA CYS A 888 1.31 45.63 -39.50
C CYS A 888 0.79 45.96 -38.08
N ALA A 889 -0.05 46.97 -37.95
CA ALA A 889 -0.56 47.44 -36.67
C ALA A 889 -1.48 46.40 -35.94
N ARG A 890 -1.92 45.32 -36.62
CA ARG A 890 -2.83 44.32 -36.06
C ARG A 890 -2.14 42.98 -35.76
N CYS A 891 -1.47 42.34 -36.72
CA CYS A 891 -0.79 41.07 -36.52
C CYS A 891 0.70 41.17 -36.17
N TRP A 892 1.27 42.39 -36.26
CA TRP A 892 2.65 42.75 -35.92
C TRP A 892 3.74 42.16 -36.83
N LYS A 893 3.40 41.41 -37.89
CA LYS A 893 4.37 41.04 -38.93
C LYS A 893 4.91 42.24 -39.65
N VAL A 894 6.18 42.23 -40.03
CA VAL A 894 6.85 43.25 -40.84
C VAL A 894 6.83 42.75 -42.29
N LEU A 895 6.05 43.41 -43.14
CA LEU A 895 5.81 42.96 -44.49
C LEU A 895 5.86 44.17 -45.47
N THR A 896 6.34 43.93 -46.67
CA THR A 896 6.34 44.93 -47.77
C THR A 896 4.93 45.23 -48.28
N SER A 897 3.99 44.35 -48.04
CA SER A 897 2.57 44.49 -48.44
C SER A 897 1.70 45.32 -47.47
N VAL A 898 2.27 45.80 -46.37
CA VAL A 898 1.52 46.70 -45.43
C VAL A 898 1.25 48.03 -46.11
N GLY A 899 -0.02 48.50 -46.03
CA GLY A 899 -0.45 49.75 -46.62
C GLY A 899 -0.81 49.67 -48.12
N THR A 900 -0.77 48.51 -48.75
CA THR A 900 -1.15 48.32 -50.16
C THR A 900 -2.68 48.29 -50.39
N VAL A 901 -3.47 48.12 -49.33
CA VAL A 901 -4.95 48.08 -49.40
C VAL A 901 -5.54 49.45 -49.11
N ALA A 902 -6.25 50.04 -50.07
CA ALA A 902 -6.87 51.31 -49.94
C ALA A 902 -7.73 51.51 -48.70
N GLY A 903 -7.50 52.55 -47.90
CA GLY A 903 -8.16 52.84 -46.63
C GLY A 903 -7.61 52.06 -45.42
N HIS A 904 -6.51 51.27 -45.61
CA HIS A 904 -5.87 50.48 -44.54
C HIS A 904 -4.34 50.61 -44.59
N ASP A 905 -3.83 51.81 -44.52
CA ASP A 905 -2.41 52.16 -44.76
C ASP A 905 -1.43 51.54 -43.73
N THR A 906 -1.94 51.02 -42.61
CA THR A 906 -1.16 50.40 -41.55
C THR A 906 -1.38 48.90 -41.40
N LEU A 907 -2.17 48.28 -42.30
CA LEU A 907 -2.51 46.87 -42.25
C LEU A 907 -1.94 46.11 -43.43
N CYS A 908 -1.58 44.81 -43.20
CA CYS A 908 -1.32 43.87 -44.26
C CYS A 908 -2.63 43.46 -44.95
N PRO A 909 -2.62 42.91 -46.18
CA PRO A 909 -3.83 42.54 -46.93
C PRO A 909 -4.76 41.58 -46.16
N ARG A 910 -4.22 40.58 -45.45
CA ARG A 910 -4.98 39.67 -44.59
C ARG A 910 -5.76 40.41 -43.50
N CYS A 911 -5.06 41.22 -42.72
CA CYS A 911 -5.67 42.01 -41.65
C CYS A 911 -6.67 43.05 -42.17
N ALA A 912 -6.43 43.64 -43.29
CA ALA A 912 -7.36 44.57 -43.94
C ALA A 912 -8.65 43.89 -44.38
N ALA A 913 -8.55 42.65 -44.93
CA ALA A 913 -9.71 41.82 -45.31
C ALA A 913 -10.56 41.47 -44.10
N VAL A 914 -9.95 41.05 -43.00
CA VAL A 914 -10.67 40.73 -41.75
C VAL A 914 -11.37 41.96 -41.19
N VAL A 915 -10.69 43.11 -41.10
CA VAL A 915 -11.27 44.37 -40.55
C VAL A 915 -12.41 44.83 -41.40
N LYS A 916 -12.35 44.71 -42.74
CA LYS A 916 -13.46 45.05 -43.66
C LYS A 916 -14.71 44.17 -43.45
N ALA A 917 -14.52 42.90 -43.04
CA ALA A 917 -15.63 41.96 -42.82
C ALA A 917 -16.29 42.16 -41.44
N LEU A 918 -15.69 42.91 -40.51
CA LEU A 918 -16.29 43.18 -39.22
C LEU A 918 -17.51 44.11 -39.34
N PRO A 919 -18.57 43.89 -38.55
CA PRO A 919 -19.68 44.85 -38.52
C PRO A 919 -19.19 46.21 -38.10
N VAL A 920 -19.66 47.26 -38.79
CA VAL A 920 -19.38 48.67 -38.44
C VAL A 920 -19.97 48.90 -37.06
N VAL A 921 -19.10 48.94 -36.06
CA VAL A 921 -19.51 49.44 -34.73
C VAL A 921 -19.59 50.96 -34.83
N GLU A 922 -20.80 51.48 -34.90
CA GLU A 922 -21.07 52.91 -34.78
C GLU A 922 -20.57 53.51 -33.45
#